data_995b1027e82d51c01ef6d0c15a98efd8
#
_entry.id   995b1027e82d51c01ef6d0c15a98efd8
#
_cell.length_a   1.000
_cell.length_b   1.000
_cell.length_c   1.000
_cell.angle_alpha   90.00
_cell.angle_beta   90.00
_cell.angle_gamma   90.00
#
_symmetry.space_group_name_H-M   'P 1'
#
loop_
_entity.id
_entity.type
_entity.pdbx_description
1 polymer ?
#
loop_
_entity_poly.entity_id
_entity_poly.type
_entity_poly.pdbx_seq_one_letter_code
_entity_poly.pdbx_strand_id
1 'polypeptide(L)'
;MKSYFKFLGRHRLFTIINIVGLCLSMAFLLLLGDLIYRQTSVENFQSRGERIFALGNEEFTMSHFRVGQKLQDRFPEIEAWCSVSGYNAMFDIRGMEVQTEILVVAPNFFEFFDYQLLTGDKHKVLEAPNQMVVSKKFAKRYWPDGDAVGKEVVLGDKNDPDGHVTYTISGIMDDFDRSVIPSSHECVVNLESHKHFNYSAYTEEMNNAGSSVLFLMQREGADLRSKTDAMREYMKTFFWLYRMDAVKQVTLTPLSTLYYDAKECSFQSGDLNHGNRDMAHLYVVIALLVLVFAIFNYVNLSVSLTTERSKEMATRRLLGLSRLQVFLKLIGESIFFTAIAFGVAYLVALALQDKAVEMAACPMDLLKDTGIVTIIGFVLIIAVVGALAGFVPASILSGYQPIDIVRGTFRRRVRQRWSHVLMVIQAVFAIVMLTVTLLLSGNIREKMQQPLGYDYENILETWGINNLSLTQRQTYRQKLLQMPEVDGVGYGYGTPLDFLENNTTQADDGTVVSMRYLMGDSCFFNILNIHPEKTYSDTGVGVNHQLLRQFGKSDDAKEIVTNSGNINFHIAALYPDIIYQTVMNEEKHPTPILIDKVDEYRDDSTSFVQRMYGSPRMAIVKYHGNREKVEGKMKVLFQEFTGHEAPEAHSLEQKHQEWYEDYERFLSVLTVFTFVALLIAILGLMAMNSYFVGQRRREIAVRRVFGAELSSITLRLLRTVVVQSLVAAVIAIPLAYWLAPTAGSISGLHVEMQFMPLLLSLIIVLVVNVLTAAIQSWRAATENPVNSIKNE
;
A
#
# COMPACT_ATOMS: atom_id res chain seq x y z
N MET A 1 20.59 39.88 -11.12
CA MET A 1 21.12 38.50 -11.17
C MET A 1 22.64 38.40 -10.93
N LYS A 2 23.56 39.08 -11.66
CA LYS A 2 25.02 38.97 -11.44
C LYS A 2 25.44 39.16 -9.97
N SER A 3 24.92 40.19 -9.26
CA SER A 3 25.20 40.43 -7.83
C SER A 3 24.73 39.27 -6.93
N TYR A 4 23.59 38.64 -7.26
CA TYR A 4 23.06 37.51 -6.51
C TYR A 4 23.93 36.27 -6.65
N PHE A 5 24.39 35.93 -7.86
CA PHE A 5 25.32 34.82 -8.05
C PHE A 5 26.66 35.04 -7.32
N LYS A 6 27.16 36.26 -7.32
CA LYS A 6 28.39 36.59 -6.57
C LYS A 6 28.20 36.46 -5.05
N PHE A 7 26.99 36.80 -4.56
CA PHE A 7 26.61 36.60 -3.17
C PHE A 7 26.52 35.09 -2.82
N LEU A 8 25.85 34.28 -3.63
CA LEU A 8 25.77 32.83 -3.46
C LEU A 8 27.18 32.19 -3.45
N GLY A 9 28.05 32.58 -4.38
CA GLY A 9 29.41 32.06 -4.44
C GLY A 9 30.29 32.46 -3.26
N ARG A 10 29.99 33.59 -2.58
CA ARG A 10 30.68 34.03 -1.37
C ARG A 10 30.23 33.27 -0.13
N HIS A 11 28.98 32.84 -0.08
CA HIS A 11 28.36 32.10 1.05
C HIS A 11 28.06 30.65 0.68
N ARG A 12 29.05 29.92 0.15
CA ARG A 12 28.90 28.56 -0.43
C ARG A 12 28.21 27.58 0.53
N LEU A 13 28.62 27.55 1.79
CA LEU A 13 28.06 26.62 2.78
C LEU A 13 26.53 26.80 2.94
N PHE A 14 26.09 28.05 3.12
CA PHE A 14 24.66 28.36 3.24
C PHE A 14 23.88 28.07 1.95
N THR A 15 24.52 28.39 0.80
CA THR A 15 23.92 28.10 -0.52
C THR A 15 23.73 26.62 -0.72
N ILE A 16 24.72 25.79 -0.41
CA ILE A 16 24.65 24.32 -0.52
C ILE A 16 23.59 23.76 0.43
N ILE A 17 23.57 24.18 1.68
CA ILE A 17 22.57 23.72 2.66
C ILE A 17 21.14 24.05 2.19
N ASN A 18 20.91 25.25 1.65
CA ASN A 18 19.62 25.65 1.12
C ASN A 18 19.21 24.83 -0.11
N ILE A 19 20.14 24.63 -1.06
CA ILE A 19 19.86 23.83 -2.26
C ILE A 19 19.55 22.39 -1.86
N VAL A 20 20.38 21.77 -1.00
CA VAL A 20 20.18 20.40 -0.55
C VAL A 20 18.85 20.23 0.20
N GLY A 21 18.55 21.16 1.12
CA GLY A 21 17.30 21.11 1.88
C GLY A 21 16.05 21.25 0.99
N LEU A 22 16.04 22.20 0.06
CA LEU A 22 14.96 22.35 -0.91
C LEU A 22 14.91 21.19 -1.90
N CYS A 23 16.06 20.72 -2.39
CA CYS A 23 16.16 19.60 -3.32
C CYS A 23 15.58 18.32 -2.72
N LEU A 24 15.98 17.94 -1.50
CA LEU A 24 15.48 16.76 -0.82
C LEU A 24 13.96 16.82 -0.61
N SER A 25 13.46 17.97 -0.15
CA SER A 25 12.04 18.17 0.07
C SER A 25 11.24 18.11 -1.22
N MET A 26 11.72 18.74 -2.28
CA MET A 26 11.04 18.76 -3.58
C MET A 26 11.13 17.42 -4.30
N ALA A 27 12.25 16.69 -4.19
CA ALA A 27 12.37 15.35 -4.75
C ALA A 27 11.37 14.38 -4.09
N PHE A 28 11.27 14.44 -2.76
CA PHE A 28 10.27 13.67 -2.03
C PHE A 28 8.84 14.07 -2.42
N LEU A 29 8.58 15.38 -2.54
CA LEU A 29 7.27 15.89 -2.99
C LEU A 29 6.92 15.42 -4.40
N LEU A 30 7.87 15.36 -5.31
CA LEU A 30 7.67 14.87 -6.69
C LEU A 30 7.30 13.39 -6.70
N LEU A 31 8.06 12.54 -5.98
CA LEU A 31 7.78 11.10 -5.91
C LEU A 31 6.44 10.82 -5.23
N LEU A 32 6.17 11.49 -4.10
CA LEU A 32 4.91 11.32 -3.39
C LEU A 32 3.71 11.90 -4.19
N GLY A 33 3.95 12.99 -4.91
CA GLY A 33 2.95 13.59 -5.81
C GLY A 33 2.59 12.68 -6.97
N ASP A 34 3.57 11.98 -7.54
CA ASP A 34 3.35 11.00 -8.60
C ASP A 34 2.58 9.77 -8.08
N LEU A 35 2.95 9.27 -6.90
CA LEU A 35 2.21 8.21 -6.22
C LEU A 35 0.73 8.58 -6.01
N ILE A 36 0.48 9.77 -5.45
CA ILE A 36 -0.89 10.28 -5.23
C ILE A 36 -1.63 10.43 -6.56
N TYR A 37 -0.98 10.99 -7.58
CA TYR A 37 -1.56 11.16 -8.90
C TYR A 37 -2.00 9.82 -9.49
N ARG A 38 -1.16 8.80 -9.44
CA ARG A 38 -1.47 7.47 -9.96
C ARG A 38 -2.61 6.81 -9.20
N GLN A 39 -2.63 6.89 -7.88
CA GLN A 39 -3.73 6.35 -7.06
C GLN A 39 -5.06 7.09 -7.29
N THR A 40 -5.03 8.41 -7.49
CA THR A 40 -6.25 9.20 -7.68
C THR A 40 -6.73 9.25 -9.13
N SER A 41 -5.91 8.80 -10.09
CA SER A 41 -6.23 8.81 -11.52
C SER A 41 -6.63 7.43 -12.06
N VAL A 42 -6.80 6.43 -11.18
CA VAL A 42 -7.28 5.09 -11.56
C VAL A 42 -8.63 5.22 -12.27
N GLU A 43 -8.78 4.56 -13.43
CA GLU A 43 -9.96 4.57 -14.33
C GLU A 43 -10.37 5.95 -14.86
N ASN A 44 -9.63 7.02 -14.66
CA ASN A 44 -9.98 8.37 -15.15
C ASN A 44 -9.92 8.49 -16.69
N PHE A 45 -9.32 7.53 -17.38
CA PHE A 45 -9.27 7.48 -18.83
C PHE A 45 -10.58 6.98 -19.48
N GLN A 46 -11.48 6.40 -18.69
CA GLN A 46 -12.76 5.85 -19.13
C GLN A 46 -13.73 7.00 -19.46
N SER A 47 -14.05 7.19 -20.73
CA SER A 47 -14.93 8.28 -21.19
C SER A 47 -16.36 8.19 -20.61
N ARG A 48 -16.82 6.98 -20.31
CA ARG A 48 -18.14 6.68 -19.73
C ARG A 48 -18.06 6.25 -18.27
N GLY A 49 -16.91 6.44 -17.60
CA GLY A 49 -16.65 5.95 -16.24
C GLY A 49 -17.67 6.43 -15.20
N GLU A 50 -18.20 7.65 -15.33
CA GLU A 50 -19.24 8.19 -14.44
C GLU A 50 -20.58 7.41 -14.52
N ARG A 51 -20.82 6.70 -15.61
CA ARG A 51 -22.05 5.92 -15.85
C ARG A 51 -21.87 4.44 -15.55
N ILE A 52 -20.68 3.99 -15.21
CA ILE A 52 -20.35 2.60 -14.94
C ILE A 52 -20.32 2.36 -13.44
N PHE A 53 -21.03 1.33 -12.98
CA PHE A 53 -21.11 0.93 -11.58
C PHE A 53 -20.78 -0.55 -11.43
N ALA A 54 -19.97 -0.91 -10.44
CA ALA A 54 -19.82 -2.30 -10.01
C ALA A 54 -20.97 -2.68 -9.08
N LEU A 55 -21.62 -3.79 -9.38
CA LEU A 55 -22.71 -4.36 -8.59
C LEU A 55 -22.12 -5.15 -7.42
N GLY A 56 -22.62 -4.90 -6.23
CA GLY A 56 -22.25 -5.59 -5.01
C GLY A 56 -23.34 -5.58 -3.97
N ASN A 57 -22.96 -5.83 -2.75
CA ASN A 57 -23.82 -5.78 -1.57
C ASN A 57 -23.08 -5.14 -0.39
N GLU A 58 -23.61 -5.25 0.82
CA GLU A 58 -22.98 -4.71 2.03
C GLU A 58 -21.67 -5.39 2.43
N GLU A 59 -21.36 -6.59 1.90
CA GLU A 59 -20.18 -7.37 2.28
C GLU A 59 -19.11 -7.38 1.19
N PHE A 60 -19.48 -7.60 -0.07
CA PHE A 60 -18.55 -7.74 -1.19
C PHE A 60 -19.02 -7.04 -2.48
N THR A 61 -18.08 -6.65 -3.32
CA THR A 61 -18.31 -6.00 -4.62
C THR A 61 -18.17 -7.03 -5.73
N MET A 62 -18.93 -8.11 -5.65
CA MET A 62 -18.94 -9.21 -6.61
C MET A 62 -20.38 -9.73 -6.80
N SER A 63 -20.61 -10.41 -7.89
CA SER A 63 -21.90 -11.07 -8.18
C SER A 63 -21.67 -12.22 -9.16
N HIS A 64 -22.73 -12.93 -9.48
CA HIS A 64 -22.71 -13.93 -10.54
C HIS A 64 -22.97 -13.26 -11.88
N PHE A 65 -22.18 -13.58 -12.93
CA PHE A 65 -22.28 -12.90 -14.23
C PHE A 65 -23.67 -12.98 -14.86
N ARG A 66 -24.40 -14.10 -14.67
CA ARG A 66 -25.76 -14.28 -15.20
C ARG A 66 -26.81 -13.31 -14.65
N VAL A 67 -26.48 -12.61 -13.55
CA VAL A 67 -27.33 -11.56 -12.97
C VAL A 67 -27.39 -10.35 -13.91
N GLY A 68 -26.30 -10.07 -14.65
CA GLY A 68 -26.20 -8.91 -15.53
C GLY A 68 -27.30 -8.86 -16.59
N GLN A 69 -27.47 -9.95 -17.36
CA GLN A 69 -28.49 -10.04 -18.39
C GLN A 69 -29.91 -9.92 -17.78
N LYS A 70 -30.19 -10.62 -16.68
CA LYS A 70 -31.51 -10.55 -16.01
C LYS A 70 -31.84 -9.13 -15.54
N LEU A 71 -30.86 -8.40 -15.01
CA LEU A 71 -31.06 -7.03 -14.60
C LEU A 71 -31.27 -6.09 -15.80
N GLN A 72 -30.52 -6.26 -16.89
CA GLN A 72 -30.69 -5.46 -18.10
C GLN A 72 -32.07 -5.67 -18.73
N ASP A 73 -32.57 -6.92 -18.78
CA ASP A 73 -33.89 -7.23 -19.32
C ASP A 73 -35.01 -6.61 -18.50
N ARG A 74 -34.81 -6.41 -17.19
CA ARG A 74 -35.83 -5.90 -16.25
C ARG A 74 -35.79 -4.39 -16.05
N PHE A 75 -34.61 -3.81 -16.10
CA PHE A 75 -34.40 -2.38 -15.78
C PHE A 75 -33.90 -1.61 -17.02
N PRO A 76 -34.78 -0.85 -17.69
CA PRO A 76 -34.43 -0.09 -18.90
C PRO A 76 -33.39 1.00 -18.64
N GLU A 77 -33.12 1.34 -17.37
CA GLU A 77 -32.07 2.25 -16.94
C GLU A 77 -30.67 1.68 -17.21
N ILE A 78 -30.54 0.35 -17.38
CA ILE A 78 -29.29 -0.32 -17.70
C ILE A 78 -29.13 -0.35 -19.21
N GLU A 79 -28.08 0.29 -19.72
CA GLU A 79 -27.71 0.32 -21.13
C GLU A 79 -26.99 -0.95 -21.55
N ALA A 80 -26.01 -1.38 -20.77
CA ALA A 80 -25.18 -2.55 -20.99
C ALA A 80 -24.67 -3.11 -19.66
N TRP A 81 -24.19 -4.35 -19.69
CA TRP A 81 -23.46 -4.95 -18.58
C TRP A 81 -22.18 -5.62 -19.08
N CYS A 82 -21.20 -5.75 -18.20
CA CYS A 82 -19.96 -6.48 -18.45
C CYS A 82 -19.52 -7.19 -17.18
N SER A 83 -19.05 -8.42 -17.29
CA SER A 83 -18.48 -9.17 -16.15
C SER A 83 -16.99 -9.39 -16.37
N VAL A 84 -16.26 -9.43 -15.25
CA VAL A 84 -14.81 -9.67 -15.21
C VAL A 84 -14.54 -10.66 -14.09
N SER A 85 -13.79 -11.72 -14.39
CA SER A 85 -13.32 -12.72 -13.42
C SER A 85 -11.87 -13.06 -13.69
N GLY A 86 -11.05 -13.20 -12.67
CA GLY A 86 -9.64 -13.56 -12.80
C GLY A 86 -9.38 -15.01 -12.44
N TYR A 87 -8.54 -15.68 -13.21
CA TYR A 87 -8.12 -17.06 -13.00
C TYR A 87 -6.64 -17.26 -13.27
N ASN A 88 -6.04 -18.26 -12.63
CA ASN A 88 -4.72 -18.77 -12.99
C ASN A 88 -4.89 -19.83 -14.07
N ALA A 89 -4.11 -19.75 -15.13
CA ALA A 89 -4.14 -20.67 -16.25
C ALA A 89 -2.75 -21.20 -16.56
N MET A 90 -2.69 -22.48 -16.98
CA MET A 90 -1.49 -23.11 -17.51
C MET A 90 -1.69 -23.31 -19.00
N PHE A 91 -0.90 -22.61 -19.80
CA PHE A 91 -0.94 -22.70 -21.26
C PHE A 91 0.28 -23.40 -21.82
N ASP A 92 0.07 -24.26 -22.82
CA ASP A 92 1.14 -24.68 -23.73
C ASP A 92 1.30 -23.64 -24.84
N ILE A 93 2.44 -22.99 -24.85
CA ILE A 93 2.87 -22.03 -25.86
C ILE A 93 4.10 -22.57 -26.55
N ARG A 94 3.94 -23.07 -27.77
CA ARG A 94 5.04 -23.66 -28.55
C ARG A 94 5.77 -24.85 -27.88
N GLY A 95 5.06 -25.65 -27.08
CA GLY A 95 5.64 -26.74 -26.31
C GLY A 95 6.30 -26.33 -24.97
N MET A 96 6.08 -25.12 -24.54
CA MET A 96 6.45 -24.64 -23.20
C MET A 96 5.20 -24.45 -22.37
N GLU A 97 5.16 -25.04 -21.17
CA GLU A 97 4.11 -24.77 -20.18
C GLU A 97 4.37 -23.40 -19.52
N VAL A 98 3.36 -22.55 -19.59
CA VAL A 98 3.41 -21.17 -19.09
C VAL A 98 2.23 -20.92 -18.17
N GLN A 99 2.54 -20.66 -16.90
CA GLN A 99 1.54 -20.19 -15.97
C GLN A 99 1.34 -18.67 -16.14
N THR A 100 0.09 -18.23 -16.24
CA THR A 100 -0.27 -16.82 -16.39
C THR A 100 -1.63 -16.54 -15.77
N GLU A 101 -1.83 -15.31 -15.35
CA GLU A 101 -3.12 -14.82 -14.90
C GLU A 101 -3.95 -14.37 -16.10
N ILE A 102 -5.21 -14.77 -16.13
CA ILE A 102 -6.13 -14.46 -17.23
C ILE A 102 -7.41 -13.81 -16.70
N LEU A 103 -8.03 -13.02 -17.55
CA LEU A 103 -9.39 -12.53 -17.36
C LEU A 103 -10.38 -13.28 -18.23
N VAL A 104 -11.45 -13.75 -17.63
CA VAL A 104 -12.66 -14.23 -18.32
C VAL A 104 -13.66 -13.09 -18.27
N VAL A 105 -14.04 -12.56 -19.44
CA VAL A 105 -14.84 -11.35 -19.56
C VAL A 105 -16.02 -11.52 -20.51
N ALA A 106 -17.03 -10.66 -20.36
CA ALA A 106 -18.12 -10.58 -21.33
C ALA A 106 -17.59 -10.16 -22.71
N PRO A 107 -18.20 -10.65 -23.83
CA PRO A 107 -17.71 -10.40 -25.19
C PRO A 107 -17.58 -8.92 -25.54
N ASN A 108 -18.38 -8.05 -24.93
CA ASN A 108 -18.41 -6.60 -25.14
C ASN A 108 -17.36 -5.82 -24.31
N PHE A 109 -16.41 -6.48 -23.69
CA PHE A 109 -15.44 -5.88 -22.76
C PHE A 109 -14.73 -4.65 -23.34
N PHE A 110 -14.18 -4.75 -24.57
CA PHE A 110 -13.48 -3.64 -25.24
C PHE A 110 -14.42 -2.57 -25.83
N GLU A 111 -15.72 -2.83 -25.89
CA GLU A 111 -16.76 -1.83 -26.20
C GLU A 111 -17.28 -1.14 -24.96
N PHE A 112 -17.36 -1.88 -23.85
CA PHE A 112 -17.87 -1.43 -22.57
C PHE A 112 -16.87 -0.50 -21.88
N PHE A 113 -15.57 -0.88 -21.91
CA PHE A 113 -14.46 -0.11 -21.36
C PHE A 113 -13.58 0.47 -22.47
N ASP A 114 -12.91 1.57 -22.17
CA ASP A 114 -11.99 2.26 -23.07
C ASP A 114 -10.54 1.71 -22.99
N TYR A 115 -10.36 0.44 -22.62
CA TYR A 115 -9.04 -0.18 -22.67
C TYR A 115 -8.52 -0.24 -24.10
N GLN A 116 -7.26 0.16 -24.28
CA GLN A 116 -6.70 0.33 -25.61
C GLN A 116 -6.37 -1.00 -26.27
N LEU A 117 -7.03 -1.29 -27.39
CA LEU A 117 -6.71 -2.39 -28.28
C LEU A 117 -5.70 -1.89 -29.32
N LEU A 118 -4.50 -2.47 -29.36
CA LEU A 118 -3.42 -2.08 -30.28
C LEU A 118 -3.61 -2.74 -31.65
N THR A 119 -4.14 -3.95 -31.66
CA THR A 119 -4.39 -4.73 -32.88
C THR A 119 -5.67 -5.55 -32.70
N GLY A 120 -6.53 -5.56 -33.69
CA GLY A 120 -7.82 -6.25 -33.66
C GLY A 120 -9.01 -5.30 -33.78
N ASP A 121 -10.20 -5.84 -33.98
CA ASP A 121 -11.47 -5.12 -34.00
C ASP A 121 -12.18 -5.34 -32.65
N LYS A 122 -12.43 -4.27 -31.91
CA LYS A 122 -13.05 -4.31 -30.57
C LYS A 122 -14.41 -5.04 -30.53
N HIS A 123 -15.11 -5.12 -31.66
CA HIS A 123 -16.40 -5.83 -31.78
C HIS A 123 -16.24 -7.33 -32.04
N LYS A 124 -15.04 -7.78 -32.48
CA LYS A 124 -14.81 -9.15 -32.95
C LYS A 124 -13.79 -9.94 -32.16
N VAL A 125 -12.90 -9.29 -31.44
CA VAL A 125 -11.76 -9.98 -30.78
C VAL A 125 -12.16 -10.97 -29.68
N LEU A 126 -13.39 -10.89 -29.15
CA LEU A 126 -13.94 -11.80 -28.13
C LEU A 126 -15.33 -12.35 -28.52
N GLU A 127 -15.70 -12.29 -29.80
CA GLU A 127 -17.01 -12.76 -30.29
C GLU A 127 -17.13 -14.29 -30.19
N ALA A 128 -16.09 -15.01 -30.59
CA ALA A 128 -16.06 -16.46 -30.49
C ALA A 128 -15.50 -16.96 -29.15
N PRO A 129 -15.99 -18.08 -28.62
CA PRO A 129 -15.57 -18.61 -27.30
C PRO A 129 -14.09 -18.95 -27.21
N ASN A 130 -13.46 -19.30 -28.30
CA ASN A 130 -12.05 -19.70 -28.38
C ASN A 130 -11.10 -18.56 -28.84
N GLN A 131 -11.54 -17.31 -28.73
CA GLN A 131 -10.71 -16.14 -29.00
C GLN A 131 -10.04 -15.64 -27.72
N MET A 132 -8.80 -15.17 -27.89
CA MET A 132 -7.97 -14.62 -26.83
C MET A 132 -7.36 -13.30 -27.29
N VAL A 133 -7.39 -12.30 -26.40
CA VAL A 133 -6.61 -11.07 -26.55
C VAL A 133 -5.45 -11.14 -25.57
N VAL A 134 -4.25 -10.78 -26.01
CA VAL A 134 -3.05 -10.81 -25.16
C VAL A 134 -2.47 -9.42 -24.98
N SER A 135 -1.77 -9.20 -23.85
CA SER A 135 -1.09 -7.94 -23.58
C SER A 135 0.12 -7.77 -24.54
N LYS A 136 0.51 -6.54 -24.74
CA LYS A 136 1.73 -6.20 -25.49
C LYS A 136 3.00 -6.84 -24.91
N LYS A 137 3.08 -6.94 -23.56
CA LYS A 137 4.18 -7.61 -22.87
C LYS A 137 4.20 -9.09 -23.16
N PHE A 138 3.06 -9.76 -23.05
CA PHE A 138 2.91 -11.18 -23.35
C PHE A 138 3.25 -11.47 -24.82
N ALA A 139 2.67 -10.71 -25.75
CA ALA A 139 2.95 -10.85 -27.18
C ALA A 139 4.45 -10.70 -27.48
N LYS A 140 5.11 -9.69 -26.92
CA LYS A 140 6.55 -9.45 -27.12
C LYS A 140 7.43 -10.56 -26.51
N ARG A 141 7.00 -11.15 -25.38
CA ARG A 141 7.74 -12.22 -24.69
C ARG A 141 7.78 -13.51 -25.52
N TYR A 142 6.65 -13.92 -26.10
CA TYR A 142 6.53 -15.20 -26.80
C TYR A 142 6.58 -15.10 -28.32
N TRP A 143 6.28 -13.91 -28.88
CA TRP A 143 6.36 -13.62 -30.33
C TRP A 143 7.08 -12.28 -30.57
N PRO A 144 8.40 -12.23 -30.37
CA PRO A 144 9.18 -10.99 -30.50
C PRO A 144 9.15 -10.41 -31.92
N ASP A 145 8.89 -11.26 -32.94
CA ASP A 145 8.81 -10.86 -34.35
C ASP A 145 7.50 -10.12 -34.69
N GLY A 146 6.55 -9.99 -33.74
CA GLY A 146 5.31 -9.25 -33.91
C GLY A 146 4.17 -10.02 -34.63
N ASP A 147 4.29 -11.32 -34.78
CA ASP A 147 3.34 -12.20 -35.48
C ASP A 147 2.41 -12.98 -34.50
N ALA A 148 2.10 -12.42 -33.34
CA ALA A 148 1.28 -13.07 -32.32
C ALA A 148 -0.18 -13.30 -32.75
N VAL A 149 -0.80 -12.37 -33.52
CA VAL A 149 -2.19 -12.50 -33.96
C VAL A 149 -2.35 -13.66 -34.91
N GLY A 150 -3.38 -14.49 -34.68
CA GLY A 150 -3.63 -15.73 -35.45
C GLY A 150 -2.86 -16.94 -34.93
N LYS A 151 -2.01 -16.81 -33.92
CA LYS A 151 -1.34 -17.95 -33.26
C LYS A 151 -2.27 -18.63 -32.28
N GLU A 152 -1.99 -19.91 -32.05
CA GLU A 152 -2.75 -20.76 -31.13
C GLU A 152 -2.03 -20.90 -29.80
N VAL A 153 -2.80 -20.91 -28.73
CA VAL A 153 -2.40 -21.12 -27.34
C VAL A 153 -3.31 -22.20 -26.78
N VAL A 154 -2.74 -23.23 -26.16
CA VAL A 154 -3.51 -24.38 -25.66
C VAL A 154 -3.60 -24.33 -24.16
N LEU A 155 -4.82 -24.36 -23.62
CA LEU A 155 -5.11 -24.53 -22.21
C LEU A 155 -5.20 -26.02 -21.90
N GLY A 156 -4.48 -26.48 -20.88
CA GLY A 156 -4.41 -27.91 -20.50
C GLY A 156 -3.38 -28.69 -21.29
N ASP A 157 -3.36 -30.02 -21.08
CA ASP A 157 -2.41 -30.90 -21.75
C ASP A 157 -2.84 -31.14 -23.20
N LYS A 158 -1.99 -30.75 -24.12
CA LYS A 158 -2.20 -30.93 -25.57
C LYS A 158 -2.33 -32.41 -25.98
N ASN A 159 -1.81 -33.32 -25.18
CA ASN A 159 -1.86 -34.75 -25.42
C ASN A 159 -3.15 -35.41 -24.90
N ASP A 160 -3.98 -34.69 -24.13
CA ASP A 160 -5.29 -35.12 -23.67
C ASP A 160 -6.37 -34.55 -24.61
N PRO A 161 -6.97 -35.38 -25.52
CA PRO A 161 -7.93 -34.91 -26.51
C PRO A 161 -9.18 -34.28 -25.89
N ASP A 162 -9.57 -34.72 -24.70
CA ASP A 162 -10.78 -34.29 -24.02
C ASP A 162 -10.52 -33.20 -22.94
N GLY A 163 -9.25 -32.97 -22.58
CA GLY A 163 -8.83 -32.08 -21.48
C GLY A 163 -8.16 -30.77 -21.96
N HIS A 164 -8.08 -30.50 -23.28
CA HIS A 164 -7.45 -29.27 -23.75
C HIS A 164 -8.43 -28.36 -24.53
N VAL A 165 -8.15 -27.04 -24.43
CA VAL A 165 -8.88 -26.00 -25.18
C VAL A 165 -7.89 -25.15 -25.96
N THR A 166 -8.08 -25.04 -27.27
CA THR A 166 -7.22 -24.21 -28.11
C THR A 166 -7.85 -22.82 -28.26
N TYR A 167 -7.11 -21.78 -27.86
CA TYR A 167 -7.44 -20.39 -28.12
C TYR A 167 -6.64 -19.84 -29.28
N THR A 168 -7.28 -19.00 -30.11
CA THR A 168 -6.61 -18.24 -31.17
C THR A 168 -6.43 -16.79 -30.72
N ILE A 169 -5.22 -16.25 -30.78
CA ILE A 169 -4.96 -14.85 -30.49
C ILE A 169 -5.63 -14.00 -31.57
N SER A 170 -6.67 -13.26 -31.18
CA SER A 170 -7.49 -12.41 -32.07
C SER A 170 -7.10 -10.93 -31.99
N GLY A 171 -6.34 -10.52 -30.97
CA GLY A 171 -5.92 -9.13 -30.78
C GLY A 171 -4.79 -8.97 -29.78
N ILE A 172 -4.22 -7.77 -29.79
CA ILE A 172 -3.19 -7.34 -28.83
C ILE A 172 -3.69 -6.07 -28.17
N MET A 173 -3.72 -6.05 -26.83
CA MET A 173 -4.08 -4.88 -26.02
C MET A 173 -2.83 -4.23 -25.40
N ASP A 174 -2.95 -2.96 -25.01
CA ASP A 174 -1.97 -2.34 -24.13
C ASP A 174 -2.10 -2.92 -22.73
N ASP A 175 -1.05 -2.78 -21.91
CA ASP A 175 -1.08 -3.29 -20.53
C ASP A 175 -2.10 -2.47 -19.69
N PHE A 176 -2.72 -3.10 -18.70
CA PHE A 176 -3.57 -2.40 -17.75
C PHE A 176 -2.73 -1.41 -16.92
N ASP A 177 -2.83 -0.13 -17.24
CA ASP A 177 -2.14 0.97 -16.54
C ASP A 177 -3.19 1.88 -15.89
N ARG A 178 -3.02 2.24 -14.63
CA ARG A 178 -3.96 3.01 -13.81
C ARG A 178 -5.38 2.44 -13.84
N SER A 179 -5.48 1.13 -13.70
CA SER A 179 -6.72 0.38 -13.72
C SER A 179 -6.95 -0.37 -12.41
N VAL A 180 -8.22 -0.63 -12.08
CA VAL A 180 -8.60 -1.56 -11.01
C VAL A 180 -8.22 -3.00 -11.37
N ILE A 181 -8.03 -3.31 -12.65
CA ILE A 181 -7.55 -4.62 -13.10
C ILE A 181 -6.03 -4.67 -12.96
N PRO A 182 -5.47 -5.66 -12.24
CA PRO A 182 -4.03 -5.83 -12.11
C PRO A 182 -3.34 -6.04 -13.46
N SER A 183 -2.16 -5.44 -13.62
CA SER A 183 -1.34 -5.57 -14.84
C SER A 183 -0.71 -6.96 -15.03
N SER A 184 -0.84 -7.84 -14.05
CA SER A 184 -0.46 -9.25 -14.11
C SER A 184 -1.38 -10.07 -15.02
N HIS A 185 -2.62 -9.61 -15.24
CA HIS A 185 -3.56 -10.25 -16.16
C HIS A 185 -3.18 -9.95 -17.62
N GLU A 186 -2.35 -10.81 -18.19
CA GLU A 186 -1.78 -10.60 -19.52
C GLU A 186 -2.65 -11.17 -20.66
N CYS A 187 -3.67 -11.96 -20.34
CA CYS A 187 -4.57 -12.62 -21.30
C CYS A 187 -6.04 -12.37 -20.96
N VAL A 188 -6.86 -12.14 -21.99
CA VAL A 188 -8.31 -11.92 -21.84
C VAL A 188 -9.05 -12.89 -22.76
N VAL A 189 -9.99 -13.66 -22.22
CA VAL A 189 -10.78 -14.66 -22.93
C VAL A 189 -12.28 -14.44 -22.73
N ASN A 190 -13.07 -15.05 -23.62
CA ASN A 190 -14.52 -14.94 -23.63
C ASN A 190 -15.17 -15.60 -22.38
N LEU A 191 -16.33 -15.10 -21.98
CA LEU A 191 -17.16 -15.52 -20.85
C LEU A 191 -17.44 -17.04 -20.84
N GLU A 192 -17.58 -17.69 -21.99
CA GLU A 192 -17.79 -19.12 -22.10
C GLU A 192 -16.64 -19.95 -21.51
N SER A 193 -15.47 -19.35 -21.34
CA SER A 193 -14.30 -20.01 -20.76
C SER A 193 -14.46 -20.31 -19.26
N HIS A 194 -15.45 -19.73 -18.55
CA HIS A 194 -15.78 -20.09 -17.17
C HIS A 194 -15.95 -21.60 -16.95
N LYS A 195 -16.51 -22.30 -17.94
CA LYS A 195 -16.74 -23.76 -17.87
C LYS A 195 -15.44 -24.56 -17.72
N HIS A 196 -14.29 -24.00 -18.14
CA HIS A 196 -12.98 -24.64 -18.05
C HIS A 196 -12.23 -24.30 -16.75
N PHE A 197 -12.52 -23.16 -16.15
CA PHE A 197 -11.84 -22.70 -14.92
C PHE A 197 -12.66 -22.94 -13.68
N ASN A 198 -13.95 -22.65 -13.74
CA ASN A 198 -14.86 -22.80 -12.58
C ASN A 198 -16.27 -23.14 -13.07
N TYR A 199 -16.55 -24.43 -13.20
CA TYR A 199 -17.84 -24.91 -13.68
C TYR A 199 -19.01 -24.44 -12.80
N SER A 200 -18.84 -24.35 -11.49
CA SER A 200 -19.89 -23.86 -10.59
C SER A 200 -20.24 -22.40 -10.82
N ALA A 201 -19.28 -21.59 -11.27
CA ALA A 201 -19.52 -20.21 -11.69
C ALA A 201 -20.20 -20.11 -13.05
N TYR A 202 -20.22 -21.19 -13.84
CA TYR A 202 -20.84 -21.23 -15.18
C TYR A 202 -22.31 -21.73 -15.15
N THR A 203 -22.68 -22.49 -14.12
CA THR A 203 -24.02 -23.12 -14.05
C THR A 203 -25.17 -22.11 -13.92
N GLU A 204 -26.37 -22.50 -14.38
CA GLU A 204 -27.57 -21.65 -14.25
C GLU A 204 -28.09 -21.51 -12.82
N GLU A 205 -27.71 -22.42 -11.95
CA GLU A 205 -28.13 -22.46 -10.55
C GLU A 205 -27.54 -21.32 -9.74
N MET A 206 -26.52 -20.64 -10.26
CA MET A 206 -25.84 -19.49 -9.61
C MET A 206 -25.38 -19.80 -8.18
N ASN A 207 -24.92 -21.03 -7.93
CA ASN A 207 -24.48 -21.46 -6.60
C ASN A 207 -23.25 -20.70 -6.08
N ASN A 208 -22.41 -20.22 -7.00
CA ASN A 208 -21.27 -19.35 -6.69
C ASN A 208 -21.70 -17.88 -6.77
N ALA A 209 -22.02 -17.28 -5.64
CA ALA A 209 -22.56 -15.93 -5.56
C ALA A 209 -21.56 -14.81 -5.89
N GLY A 210 -20.25 -15.05 -5.68
CA GLY A 210 -19.19 -14.08 -5.86
C GLY A 210 -18.16 -14.52 -6.90
N SER A 211 -18.62 -14.91 -8.11
CA SER A 211 -17.70 -15.42 -9.14
C SER A 211 -17.10 -14.34 -10.05
N SER A 212 -17.71 -13.15 -10.08
CA SER A 212 -17.35 -12.09 -11.04
C SER A 212 -17.55 -10.71 -10.43
N VAL A 213 -16.75 -9.74 -10.86
CA VAL A 213 -17.15 -8.34 -10.74
C VAL A 213 -18.08 -8.02 -11.90
N LEU A 214 -19.29 -7.64 -11.58
CA LEU A 214 -20.33 -7.33 -12.54
C LEU A 214 -20.51 -5.83 -12.65
N PHE A 215 -20.21 -5.29 -13.81
CA PHE A 215 -20.36 -3.88 -14.12
C PHE A 215 -21.67 -3.63 -14.87
N LEU A 216 -22.38 -2.57 -14.45
CA LEU A 216 -23.60 -2.09 -15.08
C LEU A 216 -23.38 -0.68 -15.63
N MET A 217 -23.70 -0.45 -16.89
CA MET A 217 -23.65 0.88 -17.49
C MET A 217 -25.04 1.51 -17.43
N GLN A 218 -25.12 2.64 -16.75
CA GLN A 218 -26.34 3.44 -16.68
C GLN A 218 -26.61 4.15 -18.02
N ARG A 219 -27.87 4.10 -18.48
CA ARG A 219 -28.31 4.84 -19.65
C ARG A 219 -28.22 6.35 -19.39
N GLU A 220 -27.88 7.10 -20.39
CA GLU A 220 -27.76 8.55 -20.30
C GLU A 220 -29.07 9.21 -19.81
N GLY A 221 -28.96 10.05 -18.77
CA GLY A 221 -30.08 10.68 -18.12
C GLY A 221 -30.94 9.83 -17.19
N ALA A 222 -30.62 8.52 -17.01
CA ALA A 222 -31.28 7.66 -16.04
C ALA A 222 -30.65 7.82 -14.63
N ASP A 223 -31.31 7.27 -13.60
CA ASP A 223 -30.77 7.16 -12.24
C ASP A 223 -30.87 5.71 -11.75
N LEU A 224 -29.78 4.97 -11.93
CA LEU A 224 -29.72 3.57 -11.56
C LEU A 224 -29.64 3.36 -10.05
N ARG A 225 -29.07 4.32 -9.32
CA ARG A 225 -28.92 4.22 -7.85
C ARG A 225 -30.28 4.24 -7.15
N SER A 226 -31.26 4.93 -7.69
CA SER A 226 -32.64 4.93 -7.16
C SER A 226 -33.37 3.59 -7.30
N LYS A 227 -32.79 2.63 -8.04
CA LYS A 227 -33.39 1.32 -8.34
C LYS A 227 -32.85 0.19 -7.48
N THR A 228 -31.91 0.42 -6.59
CA THR A 228 -31.24 -0.63 -5.79
C THR A 228 -32.24 -1.48 -4.99
N ASP A 229 -33.26 -0.88 -4.37
CA ASP A 229 -34.31 -1.62 -3.65
C ASP A 229 -35.15 -2.49 -4.60
N ALA A 230 -35.52 -1.95 -5.77
CA ALA A 230 -36.24 -2.71 -6.79
C ALA A 230 -35.39 -3.85 -7.38
N MET A 231 -34.11 -3.63 -7.55
CA MET A 231 -33.15 -4.67 -7.97
C MET A 231 -33.06 -5.79 -6.92
N ARG A 232 -32.96 -5.42 -5.64
CA ARG A 232 -32.98 -6.39 -4.53
C ARG A 232 -34.24 -7.26 -4.55
N GLU A 233 -35.42 -6.65 -4.60
CA GLU A 233 -36.68 -7.40 -4.64
C GLU A 233 -36.78 -8.30 -5.88
N TYR A 234 -36.28 -7.85 -7.02
CA TYR A 234 -36.23 -8.70 -8.22
C TYR A 234 -35.25 -9.85 -8.08
N MET A 235 -34.03 -9.59 -7.53
CA MET A 235 -33.02 -10.65 -7.32
C MET A 235 -33.47 -11.72 -6.31
N LYS A 236 -34.34 -11.41 -5.34
CA LYS A 236 -34.97 -12.39 -4.45
C LYS A 236 -35.74 -13.48 -5.21
N THR A 237 -36.21 -13.18 -6.40
CA THR A 237 -36.99 -14.15 -7.18
C THR A 237 -36.14 -15.27 -7.79
N PHE A 238 -34.82 -15.04 -8.00
CA PHE A 238 -33.98 -16.02 -8.70
C PHE A 238 -32.63 -16.25 -8.05
N PHE A 239 -32.10 -15.31 -7.24
CA PHE A 239 -30.76 -15.42 -6.67
C PHE A 239 -30.85 -15.78 -5.19
N TRP A 240 -30.30 -16.92 -4.80
CA TRP A 240 -30.42 -17.49 -3.47
C TRP A 240 -29.90 -16.56 -2.36
N LEU A 241 -28.82 -15.81 -2.63
CA LEU A 241 -28.19 -14.88 -1.70
C LEU A 241 -29.18 -13.85 -1.13
N TYR A 242 -30.02 -13.29 -1.99
CA TYR A 242 -31.09 -12.35 -1.61
C TYR A 242 -32.35 -13.03 -1.14
N ARG A 243 -32.66 -14.25 -1.67
CA ARG A 243 -33.84 -15.03 -1.26
C ARG A 243 -33.76 -15.47 0.19
N MET A 244 -32.53 -15.79 0.67
CA MET A 244 -32.30 -16.20 2.06
C MET A 244 -32.03 -15.00 2.98
N ASP A 245 -32.13 -13.76 2.49
CA ASP A 245 -31.71 -12.53 3.19
C ASP A 245 -30.29 -12.62 3.78
N ALA A 246 -29.41 -13.41 3.13
CA ALA A 246 -27.99 -13.48 3.48
C ALA A 246 -27.31 -12.12 3.29
N VAL A 247 -27.78 -11.34 2.31
CA VAL A 247 -27.43 -9.93 2.13
C VAL A 247 -28.71 -9.11 2.02
N LYS A 248 -28.69 -7.91 2.57
CA LYS A 248 -29.86 -7.06 2.75
C LYS A 248 -29.89 -5.86 1.81
N GLN A 249 -28.79 -5.55 1.17
CA GLN A 249 -28.64 -4.36 0.34
C GLN A 249 -28.02 -4.71 -1.01
N VAL A 250 -28.40 -3.96 -2.04
CA VAL A 250 -27.69 -3.91 -3.31
C VAL A 250 -26.90 -2.62 -3.33
N THR A 251 -25.60 -2.73 -3.57
CA THR A 251 -24.71 -1.58 -3.70
C THR A 251 -24.28 -1.38 -5.15
N LEU A 252 -24.15 -0.14 -5.57
CA LEU A 252 -23.64 0.27 -6.86
C LEU A 252 -22.46 1.19 -6.63
N THR A 253 -21.25 0.64 -6.74
CA THR A 253 -20.01 1.39 -6.55
C THR A 253 -19.57 1.98 -7.88
N PRO A 254 -19.43 3.32 -7.99
CA PRO A 254 -18.98 3.95 -9.24
C PRO A 254 -17.58 3.47 -9.63
N LEU A 255 -17.33 3.30 -10.92
CA LEU A 255 -16.01 2.90 -11.42
C LEU A 255 -14.91 3.89 -11.00
N SER A 256 -15.22 5.20 -10.99
CA SER A 256 -14.31 6.27 -10.59
C SER A 256 -13.86 6.21 -9.12
N THR A 257 -14.59 5.52 -8.27
CA THR A 257 -14.25 5.36 -6.85
C THR A 257 -14.00 3.92 -6.46
N LEU A 258 -14.16 2.98 -7.38
CA LEU A 258 -14.06 1.54 -7.13
C LEU A 258 -12.71 1.16 -6.51
N TYR A 259 -11.64 1.80 -6.96
CA TYR A 259 -10.29 1.59 -6.40
C TYR A 259 -10.21 1.77 -4.88
N TYR A 260 -11.01 2.67 -4.32
CA TYR A 260 -11.03 2.95 -2.87
C TYR A 260 -12.24 2.37 -2.14
N ASP A 261 -13.37 2.22 -2.84
CA ASP A 261 -14.67 1.91 -2.23
C ASP A 261 -15.12 0.47 -2.52
N ALA A 262 -14.35 -0.31 -3.30
CA ALA A 262 -14.60 -1.73 -3.45
C ALA A 262 -14.52 -2.40 -2.08
N LYS A 263 -15.57 -3.18 -1.78
CA LYS A 263 -15.55 -4.10 -0.65
C LYS A 263 -14.79 -5.35 -1.07
N GLU A 264 -14.75 -6.37 -0.23
CA GLU A 264 -14.07 -7.63 -0.54
C GLU A 264 -14.34 -8.04 -2.00
N CYS A 265 -13.29 -8.18 -2.79
CA CYS A 265 -13.35 -8.41 -4.22
C CYS A 265 -12.16 -9.26 -4.64
N SER A 266 -12.28 -10.58 -4.41
CA SER A 266 -11.19 -11.52 -4.61
C SER A 266 -11.49 -12.48 -5.76
N PHE A 267 -10.59 -12.52 -6.75
CA PHE A 267 -10.58 -13.53 -7.82
C PHE A 267 -9.75 -14.75 -7.40
N GLN A 268 -9.83 -15.81 -8.17
CA GLN A 268 -8.92 -16.95 -7.98
C GLN A 268 -7.46 -16.60 -8.33
N SER A 269 -7.25 -15.61 -9.19
CA SER A 269 -5.93 -15.08 -9.55
C SER A 269 -5.43 -13.96 -8.63
N GLY A 270 -6.19 -13.57 -7.62
CA GLY A 270 -5.87 -12.44 -6.73
C GLY A 270 -6.92 -11.33 -6.76
N ASP A 271 -6.70 -10.32 -5.96
CA ASP A 271 -7.66 -9.22 -5.79
C ASP A 271 -7.57 -8.20 -6.94
N LEU A 272 -8.63 -7.42 -7.14
CA LEU A 272 -8.54 -6.19 -7.91
C LEU A 272 -7.55 -5.22 -7.22
N ASN A 273 -6.91 -4.39 -8.03
CA ASN A 273 -6.12 -3.29 -7.48
C ASN A 273 -7.02 -2.40 -6.60
N HIS A 274 -6.65 -2.26 -5.37
CA HIS A 274 -7.35 -1.44 -4.40
C HIS A 274 -6.39 -0.50 -3.68
N GLY A 275 -6.91 0.59 -3.17
CA GLY A 275 -6.16 1.55 -2.38
C GLY A 275 -6.92 1.91 -1.11
N ASN A 276 -6.21 2.51 -0.17
CA ASN A 276 -6.82 3.05 1.03
C ASN A 276 -6.95 4.57 0.88
N ARG A 277 -8.19 5.09 0.85
CA ARG A 277 -8.49 6.52 0.69
C ARG A 277 -7.89 7.36 1.81
N ASP A 278 -7.92 6.85 3.02
CA ASP A 278 -7.42 7.55 4.19
C ASP A 278 -5.89 7.62 4.15
N MET A 279 -5.23 6.56 3.70
CA MET A 279 -3.77 6.58 3.45
C MET A 279 -3.41 7.57 2.34
N ALA A 280 -4.19 7.66 1.26
CA ALA A 280 -3.96 8.65 0.20
C ALA A 280 -4.09 10.09 0.74
N HIS A 281 -5.10 10.37 1.56
CA HIS A 281 -5.23 11.67 2.24
C HIS A 281 -4.04 11.95 3.15
N LEU A 282 -3.56 10.94 3.88
CA LEU A 282 -2.39 11.09 4.76
C LEU A 282 -1.12 11.39 3.95
N TYR A 283 -0.93 10.78 2.78
CA TYR A 283 0.17 11.12 1.86
C TYR A 283 0.10 12.59 1.41
N VAL A 284 -1.10 13.12 1.12
CA VAL A 284 -1.27 14.54 0.80
C VAL A 284 -0.86 15.43 1.98
N VAL A 285 -1.27 15.07 3.20
CA VAL A 285 -0.89 15.81 4.42
C VAL A 285 0.62 15.77 4.62
N ILE A 286 1.25 14.61 4.47
CA ILE A 286 2.71 14.45 4.56
C ILE A 286 3.42 15.33 3.51
N ALA A 287 2.96 15.33 2.26
CA ALA A 287 3.51 16.16 1.19
C ALA A 287 3.47 17.66 1.53
N LEU A 288 2.32 18.13 2.04
CA LEU A 288 2.16 19.52 2.47
C LEU A 288 3.08 19.85 3.66
N LEU A 289 3.21 18.95 4.62
CA LEU A 289 4.08 19.15 5.77
C LEU A 289 5.56 19.24 5.37
N VAL A 290 6.04 18.38 4.46
CA VAL A 290 7.40 18.46 3.90
C VAL A 290 7.64 19.81 3.23
N LEU A 291 6.66 20.27 2.45
CA LEU A 291 6.74 21.54 1.75
C LEU A 291 6.85 22.72 2.72
N VAL A 292 5.99 22.75 3.73
CA VAL A 292 6.03 23.79 4.81
C VAL A 292 7.36 23.76 5.54
N PHE A 293 7.88 22.57 5.81
CA PHE A 293 9.15 22.39 6.48
C PHE A 293 10.34 22.91 5.64
N ALA A 294 10.32 22.64 4.32
CA ALA A 294 11.29 23.18 3.39
C ALA A 294 11.27 24.72 3.32
N ILE A 295 10.07 25.30 3.28
CA ILE A 295 9.88 26.74 3.29
C ILE A 295 10.45 27.35 4.57
N PHE A 296 10.14 26.77 5.74
CA PHE A 296 10.67 27.24 7.02
C PHE A 296 12.20 27.16 7.09
N ASN A 297 12.78 26.07 6.59
CA ASN A 297 14.22 25.94 6.50
C ASN A 297 14.85 27.05 5.64
N TYR A 298 14.30 27.29 4.44
CA TYR A 298 14.76 28.34 3.54
C TYR A 298 14.60 29.73 4.17
N VAL A 299 13.43 30.04 4.77
CA VAL A 299 13.16 31.31 5.45
C VAL A 299 14.18 31.52 6.56
N ASN A 300 14.39 30.51 7.40
CA ASN A 300 15.33 30.59 8.54
C ASN A 300 16.74 30.94 8.09
N LEU A 301 17.24 30.26 7.07
CA LEU A 301 18.57 30.53 6.50
C LEU A 301 18.67 31.88 5.79
N SER A 302 17.64 32.24 5.03
CA SER A 302 17.62 33.51 4.29
C SER A 302 17.54 34.72 5.24
N VAL A 303 16.74 34.61 6.33
CA VAL A 303 16.69 35.65 7.37
C VAL A 303 18.03 35.80 8.06
N SER A 304 18.77 34.73 8.31
CA SER A 304 20.13 34.81 8.90
C SER A 304 21.10 35.60 8.02
N LEU A 305 20.96 35.50 6.70
CA LEU A 305 21.80 36.20 5.73
C LEU A 305 21.33 37.63 5.39
N THR A 306 20.18 38.09 5.94
CA THR A 306 19.66 39.45 5.65
C THR A 306 20.63 40.56 6.05
N THR A 307 21.38 40.36 7.14
CA THR A 307 22.36 41.33 7.60
C THR A 307 23.50 41.59 6.58
N GLU A 308 23.96 40.56 5.90
CA GLU A 308 25.01 40.66 4.87
C GLU A 308 24.47 41.37 3.61
N ARG A 309 23.21 41.21 3.27
CA ARG A 309 22.58 41.82 2.10
C ARG A 309 22.05 43.23 2.37
N SER A 310 21.90 43.60 3.63
CA SER A 310 21.31 44.88 4.02
C SER A 310 22.05 46.09 3.44
N LYS A 311 23.41 46.05 3.44
CA LYS A 311 24.26 47.12 2.86
C LYS A 311 23.98 47.32 1.36
N GLU A 312 23.89 46.21 0.59
CA GLU A 312 23.60 46.28 -0.84
C GLU A 312 22.17 46.88 -1.11
N MET A 313 21.20 46.45 -0.33
CA MET A 313 19.79 46.93 -0.49
C MET A 313 19.67 48.40 -0.05
N ALA A 314 20.37 48.81 0.99
CA ALA A 314 20.44 50.21 1.40
C ALA A 314 21.03 51.12 0.31
N THR A 315 22.16 50.72 -0.28
CA THR A 315 22.81 51.49 -1.38
C THR A 315 21.83 51.58 -2.57
N ARG A 316 21.15 50.52 -2.93
CA ARG A 316 20.17 50.53 -4.03
C ARG A 316 18.98 51.45 -3.75
N ARG A 317 18.50 51.50 -2.49
CA ARG A 317 17.42 52.41 -2.10
C ARG A 317 17.88 53.87 -2.09
N LEU A 318 19.11 54.13 -1.68
CA LEU A 318 19.71 55.46 -1.77
C LEU A 318 19.84 55.94 -3.23
N LEU A 319 20.04 55.00 -4.16
CA LEU A 319 20.08 55.26 -5.62
C LEU A 319 18.70 55.31 -6.28
N GLY A 320 17.61 55.34 -5.49
CA GLY A 320 16.22 55.62 -5.96
C GLY A 320 15.30 54.42 -6.13
N LEU A 321 15.72 53.18 -5.75
CA LEU A 321 14.76 52.06 -5.81
C LEU A 321 13.67 52.20 -4.73
N SER A 322 12.41 52.00 -5.15
CA SER A 322 11.26 52.00 -4.23
C SER A 322 11.29 50.74 -3.34
N ARG A 323 10.54 50.80 -2.22
CA ARG A 323 10.34 49.66 -1.31
C ARG A 323 9.78 48.44 -2.02
N LEU A 324 8.78 48.63 -2.89
CA LEU A 324 8.13 47.59 -3.66
C LEU A 324 9.08 46.95 -4.68
N GLN A 325 9.89 47.76 -5.36
CA GLN A 325 10.90 47.23 -6.30
C GLN A 325 11.94 46.34 -5.63
N VAL A 326 12.41 46.71 -4.41
CA VAL A 326 13.33 45.88 -3.63
C VAL A 326 12.64 44.58 -3.22
N PHE A 327 11.40 44.67 -2.75
CA PHE A 327 10.61 43.50 -2.36
C PHE A 327 10.43 42.52 -3.53
N LEU A 328 9.88 42.98 -4.66
CA LEU A 328 9.66 42.15 -5.84
C LEU A 328 10.95 41.54 -6.40
N LYS A 329 12.03 42.30 -6.36
CA LYS A 329 13.36 41.76 -6.75
C LYS A 329 13.77 40.58 -5.87
N LEU A 330 13.62 40.69 -4.56
CA LEU A 330 13.99 39.63 -3.63
C LEU A 330 13.10 38.40 -3.78
N ILE A 331 11.80 38.58 -4.03
CA ILE A 331 10.89 37.49 -4.39
C ILE A 331 11.33 36.80 -5.68
N GLY A 332 11.64 37.58 -6.74
CA GLY A 332 12.11 37.02 -8.00
C GLY A 332 13.44 36.25 -7.88
N GLU A 333 14.37 36.70 -7.03
CA GLU A 333 15.60 35.96 -6.71
C GLU A 333 15.31 34.66 -5.97
N SER A 334 14.29 34.63 -5.07
CA SER A 334 13.88 33.44 -4.35
C SER A 334 13.19 32.43 -5.27
N ILE A 335 12.30 32.88 -6.16
CA ILE A 335 11.65 32.01 -7.16
C ILE A 335 12.70 31.38 -8.09
N PHE A 336 13.67 32.20 -8.56
CA PHE A 336 14.76 31.70 -9.41
C PHE A 336 15.62 30.64 -8.70
N PHE A 337 15.93 30.86 -7.43
CA PHE A 337 16.68 29.90 -6.61
C PHE A 337 15.89 28.59 -6.40
N THR A 338 14.58 28.71 -6.15
CA THR A 338 13.67 27.58 -6.04
C THR A 338 13.58 26.80 -7.34
N ALA A 339 13.58 27.49 -8.51
CA ALA A 339 13.58 26.82 -9.81
C ALA A 339 14.85 25.99 -10.06
N ILE A 340 16.01 26.50 -9.65
CA ILE A 340 17.27 25.72 -9.71
C ILE A 340 17.19 24.49 -8.80
N ALA A 341 16.74 24.66 -7.54
CA ALA A 341 16.58 23.57 -6.60
C ALA A 341 15.59 22.52 -7.10
N PHE A 342 14.50 22.95 -7.72
CA PHE A 342 13.50 22.06 -8.33
C PHE A 342 14.07 21.25 -9.50
N GLY A 343 14.86 21.88 -10.39
CA GLY A 343 15.52 21.16 -11.49
C GLY A 343 16.47 20.06 -10.99
N VAL A 344 17.24 20.34 -9.92
CA VAL A 344 18.09 19.33 -9.28
C VAL A 344 17.23 18.27 -8.60
N ALA A 345 16.13 18.67 -7.93
CA ALA A 345 15.19 17.75 -7.27
C ALA A 345 14.54 16.79 -8.26
N TYR A 346 14.15 17.27 -9.45
CA TYR A 346 13.59 16.43 -10.50
C TYR A 346 14.56 15.35 -10.97
N LEU A 347 15.85 15.71 -11.16
CA LEU A 347 16.89 14.74 -11.51
C LEU A 347 17.13 13.71 -10.38
N VAL A 348 17.09 14.15 -9.13
CA VAL A 348 17.19 13.24 -7.96
C VAL A 348 15.97 12.34 -7.86
N ALA A 349 14.76 12.86 -8.10
CA ALA A 349 13.52 12.07 -8.11
C ALA A 349 13.57 10.99 -9.20
N LEU A 350 14.01 11.31 -10.42
CA LEU A 350 14.21 10.34 -11.48
C LEU A 350 15.22 9.25 -11.09
N ALA A 351 16.30 9.60 -10.43
CA ALA A 351 17.32 8.64 -9.99
C ALA A 351 16.83 7.71 -8.83
N LEU A 352 15.85 8.17 -8.04
CA LEU A 352 15.30 7.42 -6.91
C LEU A 352 13.97 6.75 -7.24
N GLN A 353 13.42 6.97 -8.44
CA GLN A 353 12.10 6.47 -8.84
C GLN A 353 11.96 4.96 -8.69
N ASP A 354 12.93 4.17 -9.17
CA ASP A 354 12.87 2.71 -9.09
C ASP A 354 12.81 2.22 -7.64
N LYS A 355 13.55 2.87 -6.74
CA LYS A 355 13.48 2.60 -5.31
C LYS A 355 12.13 2.99 -4.69
N ALA A 356 11.54 4.08 -5.15
CA ALA A 356 10.24 4.51 -4.70
C ALA A 356 9.13 3.56 -5.19
N VAL A 357 9.24 3.04 -6.41
CA VAL A 357 8.36 1.99 -6.96
C VAL A 357 8.44 0.73 -6.12
N GLU A 358 9.66 0.26 -5.80
CA GLU A 358 9.88 -0.91 -4.95
C GLU A 358 9.25 -0.73 -3.55
N MET A 359 9.42 0.44 -2.94
CA MET A 359 8.90 0.74 -1.61
C MET A 359 7.38 0.90 -1.55
N ALA A 360 6.78 1.52 -2.58
CA ALA A 360 5.34 1.79 -2.61
C ALA A 360 4.54 0.69 -3.32
N ALA A 361 5.23 -0.27 -3.96
CA ALA A 361 4.66 -1.28 -4.87
C ALA A 361 3.64 -0.68 -5.86
N CYS A 362 3.85 0.56 -6.25
CA CYS A 362 3.02 1.28 -7.20
C CYS A 362 3.89 1.70 -8.37
N PRO A 363 3.57 1.30 -9.59
CA PRO A 363 4.33 1.72 -10.76
C PRO A 363 4.27 3.24 -10.89
N MET A 364 5.43 3.89 -10.91
CA MET A 364 5.59 5.33 -11.10
C MET A 364 6.43 5.58 -12.35
N ASP A 365 6.09 6.59 -13.11
CA ASP A 365 6.87 7.02 -14.29
C ASP A 365 6.76 8.54 -14.46
N LEU A 366 7.64 9.26 -13.77
CA LEU A 366 7.69 10.72 -13.77
C LEU A 366 7.83 11.29 -15.19
N LEU A 367 8.48 10.59 -16.12
CA LEU A 367 8.64 11.07 -17.50
C LEU A 367 7.34 10.91 -18.29
N LYS A 368 6.68 9.76 -18.20
CA LYS A 368 5.42 9.47 -18.87
C LYS A 368 4.28 10.36 -18.32
N ASP A 369 4.26 10.55 -17.00
CA ASP A 369 3.21 11.30 -16.31
C ASP A 369 3.43 12.83 -16.36
N THR A 370 4.60 13.29 -16.84
CA THR A 370 4.89 14.70 -17.05
C THR A 370 4.25 15.21 -18.35
N GLY A 371 2.94 15.45 -18.32
CA GLY A 371 2.18 16.11 -19.38
C GLY A 371 2.19 17.64 -19.23
N ILE A 372 1.51 18.34 -20.14
CA ILE A 372 1.44 19.82 -20.15
C ILE A 372 0.80 20.36 -18.86
N VAL A 373 -0.20 19.69 -18.32
CA VAL A 373 -0.89 20.07 -17.08
C VAL A 373 0.05 19.96 -15.89
N THR A 374 0.84 18.87 -15.83
CA THR A 374 1.84 18.64 -14.79
C THR A 374 2.94 19.69 -14.82
N ILE A 375 3.41 20.08 -16.03
CA ILE A 375 4.40 21.17 -16.21
C ILE A 375 3.85 22.50 -15.69
N ILE A 376 2.59 22.84 -15.99
CA ILE A 376 1.94 24.03 -15.44
C ILE A 376 1.88 23.97 -13.91
N GLY A 377 1.54 22.81 -13.36
CA GLY A 377 1.59 22.55 -11.91
C GLY A 377 2.98 22.78 -11.31
N PHE A 378 4.03 22.29 -11.96
CA PHE A 378 5.41 22.50 -11.50
C PHE A 378 5.79 23.99 -11.50
N VAL A 379 5.45 24.74 -12.55
CA VAL A 379 5.70 26.18 -12.61
C VAL A 379 4.96 26.91 -11.49
N LEU A 380 3.70 26.53 -11.22
CA LEU A 380 2.91 27.08 -10.12
C LEU A 380 3.52 26.77 -8.75
N ILE A 381 3.93 25.53 -8.50
CA ILE A 381 4.60 25.12 -7.27
C ILE A 381 5.90 25.91 -7.05
N ILE A 382 6.73 26.03 -8.07
CA ILE A 382 7.98 26.82 -8.02
C ILE A 382 7.68 28.30 -7.68
N ALA A 383 6.67 28.88 -8.30
CA ALA A 383 6.29 30.27 -8.07
C ALA A 383 5.76 30.48 -6.64
N VAL A 384 4.84 29.62 -6.18
CA VAL A 384 4.23 29.70 -4.85
C VAL A 384 5.27 29.44 -3.76
N VAL A 385 6.05 28.35 -3.87
CA VAL A 385 7.10 28.02 -2.87
C VAL A 385 8.16 29.11 -2.82
N GLY A 386 8.64 29.56 -3.97
CA GLY A 386 9.65 30.62 -4.05
C GLY A 386 9.14 31.96 -3.51
N ALA A 387 7.87 32.28 -3.77
CA ALA A 387 7.26 33.50 -3.21
C ALA A 387 7.08 33.42 -1.71
N LEU A 388 6.53 32.33 -1.18
CA LEU A 388 6.34 32.11 0.26
C LEU A 388 7.68 32.08 1.02
N ALA A 389 8.65 31.38 0.49
CA ALA A 389 9.98 31.27 1.08
C ALA A 389 10.72 32.64 1.05
N GLY A 390 10.55 33.42 -0.01
CA GLY A 390 11.13 34.76 -0.14
C GLY A 390 10.37 35.85 0.62
N PHE A 391 9.10 35.67 0.99
CA PHE A 391 8.24 36.71 1.54
C PHE A 391 8.79 37.32 2.83
N VAL A 392 9.16 36.51 3.80
CA VAL A 392 9.66 36.98 5.12
C VAL A 392 10.99 37.73 4.98
N PRO A 393 12.02 37.18 4.31
CA PRO A 393 13.29 37.90 4.08
C PRO A 393 13.07 39.20 3.30
N ALA A 394 12.24 39.18 2.24
CA ALA A 394 11.98 40.37 1.42
C ALA A 394 11.23 41.46 2.22
N SER A 395 10.25 41.08 3.04
CA SER A 395 9.53 42.01 3.91
C SER A 395 10.45 42.68 4.93
N ILE A 396 11.35 41.92 5.53
CA ILE A 396 12.32 42.42 6.48
C ILE A 396 13.26 43.43 5.79
N LEU A 397 13.90 43.02 4.68
CA LEU A 397 14.89 43.87 3.99
C LEU A 397 14.29 45.13 3.33
N SER A 398 13.09 45.05 2.77
CA SER A 398 12.41 46.18 2.15
C SER A 398 11.82 47.16 3.13
N GLY A 399 11.53 46.73 4.36
CA GLY A 399 10.90 47.54 5.40
C GLY A 399 11.81 48.56 6.07
N TYR A 400 13.14 48.39 6.02
CA TYR A 400 14.07 49.24 6.76
C TYR A 400 14.44 50.55 6.01
N GLN A 401 14.70 51.59 6.79
CA GLN A 401 15.23 52.85 6.24
C GLN A 401 16.72 52.75 5.98
N PRO A 402 17.26 53.32 4.86
CA PRO A 402 18.70 53.27 4.55
C PRO A 402 19.58 53.85 5.66
N ILE A 403 19.10 54.86 6.36
CA ILE A 403 19.84 55.56 7.44
C ILE A 403 20.09 54.61 8.63
N ASP A 404 19.15 53.68 8.96
CA ASP A 404 19.31 52.71 10.07
C ASP A 404 20.44 51.73 9.80
N ILE A 405 20.65 51.42 8.50
CA ILE A 405 21.69 50.50 8.06
C ILE A 405 23.08 51.16 8.11
N VAL A 406 23.15 52.44 7.68
CA VAL A 406 24.40 53.24 7.71
C VAL A 406 24.84 53.51 9.14
N ARG A 407 23.92 53.80 10.06
CA ARG A 407 24.19 54.03 11.49
C ARG A 407 24.48 52.75 12.28
N GLY A 408 24.41 51.56 11.66
CA GLY A 408 24.70 50.28 12.35
C GLY A 408 23.62 49.82 13.34
N THR A 409 22.51 50.57 13.52
CA THR A 409 21.38 50.25 14.39
C THR A 409 20.58 49.07 13.90
N PHE A 410 20.69 48.75 12.62
CA PHE A 410 20.09 47.57 11.97
C PHE A 410 20.52 46.26 12.61
N ARG A 411 21.82 46.09 12.94
CA ARG A 411 22.34 44.88 13.58
C ARG A 411 21.66 44.53 14.92
N ARG A 412 21.14 45.54 15.61
CA ARG A 412 20.51 45.41 16.94
C ARG A 412 19.02 45.10 16.88
N ARG A 413 18.31 45.40 15.78
CA ARG A 413 16.87 45.27 15.62
C ARG A 413 16.41 44.03 14.86
N VAL A 414 17.19 43.45 13.96
CA VAL A 414 16.84 42.13 13.34
C VAL A 414 17.07 41.05 14.39
N ARG A 415 16.09 40.92 15.21
CA ARG A 415 16.17 40.19 16.45
C ARG A 415 16.15 38.68 16.18
N GLN A 416 17.06 37.96 16.75
CA GLN A 416 17.25 36.53 16.86
C GLN A 416 15.94 35.77 17.21
N ARG A 417 14.86 36.46 17.63
CA ARG A 417 13.61 35.88 18.05
C ARG A 417 12.93 35.00 16.98
N TRP A 418 12.86 35.48 15.75
CA TRP A 418 12.23 34.73 14.66
C TRP A 418 12.96 33.42 14.36
N SER A 419 14.29 33.47 14.32
CA SER A 419 15.07 32.26 14.09
C SER A 419 14.95 31.25 15.21
N HIS A 420 14.91 31.70 16.49
CA HIS A 420 14.67 30.81 17.61
C HIS A 420 13.26 30.18 17.56
N VAL A 421 12.23 30.95 17.19
CA VAL A 421 10.86 30.44 17.03
C VAL A 421 10.81 29.37 15.92
N LEU A 422 11.40 29.64 14.76
CA LEU A 422 11.44 28.70 13.65
C LEU A 422 12.21 27.42 13.99
N MET A 423 13.32 27.52 14.75
CA MET A 423 14.05 26.33 15.24
C MET A 423 13.22 25.50 16.22
N VAL A 424 12.47 26.15 17.12
CA VAL A 424 11.56 25.44 18.05
C VAL A 424 10.46 24.74 17.25
N ILE A 425 9.84 25.40 16.27
CA ILE A 425 8.81 24.79 15.40
C ILE A 425 9.37 23.57 14.67
N GLN A 426 10.59 23.67 14.11
CA GLN A 426 11.24 22.54 13.45
C GLN A 426 11.51 21.38 14.40
N ALA A 427 11.95 21.66 15.64
CA ALA A 427 12.18 20.63 16.65
C ALA A 427 10.86 19.98 17.10
N VAL A 428 9.79 20.76 17.31
CA VAL A 428 8.43 20.24 17.61
C VAL A 428 7.99 19.25 16.54
N PHE A 429 8.12 19.66 15.30
CA PHE A 429 7.73 18.86 14.16
C PHE A 429 8.50 17.54 14.08
N ALA A 430 9.83 17.61 14.25
CA ALA A 430 10.68 16.42 14.23
C ALA A 430 10.32 15.44 15.36
N ILE A 431 10.04 15.95 16.57
CA ILE A 431 9.62 15.13 17.72
C ILE A 431 8.28 14.46 17.42
N VAL A 432 7.27 15.22 16.96
CA VAL A 432 5.94 14.70 16.68
C VAL A 432 5.97 13.63 15.61
N MET A 433 6.66 13.90 14.47
CA MET A 433 6.76 12.95 13.38
C MET A 433 7.46 11.66 13.78
N LEU A 434 8.59 11.78 14.48
CA LEU A 434 9.32 10.61 14.96
C LEU A 434 8.48 9.81 15.98
N THR A 435 7.73 10.49 16.85
CA THR A 435 6.82 9.83 17.80
C THR A 435 5.72 9.06 17.07
N VAL A 436 5.05 9.68 16.10
CA VAL A 436 3.98 9.02 15.31
C VAL A 436 4.54 7.81 14.56
N THR A 437 5.69 7.98 13.88
CA THR A 437 6.33 6.87 13.15
C THR A 437 6.68 5.69 14.06
N LEU A 438 7.27 5.96 15.23
CA LEU A 438 7.65 4.91 16.19
C LEU A 438 6.42 4.23 16.80
N LEU A 439 5.35 4.98 17.09
CA LEU A 439 4.10 4.45 17.61
C LEU A 439 3.42 3.53 16.60
N LEU A 440 3.24 3.99 15.36
CA LEU A 440 2.62 3.20 14.30
C LEU A 440 3.44 1.93 14.02
N SER A 441 4.77 2.07 13.91
CA SER A 441 5.66 0.92 13.71
C SER A 441 5.58 -0.10 14.86
N GLY A 442 5.50 0.37 16.11
CA GLY A 442 5.35 -0.48 17.28
C GLY A 442 4.01 -1.23 17.28
N ASN A 443 2.92 -0.53 17.01
CA ASN A 443 1.57 -1.12 16.97
C ASN A 443 1.40 -2.15 15.84
N ILE A 444 1.90 -1.86 14.63
CA ILE A 444 1.86 -2.82 13.53
C ILE A 444 2.66 -4.07 13.89
N ARG A 445 3.88 -3.91 14.43
CA ARG A 445 4.69 -5.06 14.86
C ARG A 445 4.01 -5.89 15.96
N GLU A 446 3.35 -5.24 16.92
CA GLU A 446 2.58 -5.91 17.96
C GLU A 446 1.41 -6.71 17.39
N LYS A 447 0.67 -6.13 16.43
CA LYS A 447 -0.42 -6.81 15.73
C LYS A 447 0.08 -8.01 14.92
N MET A 448 1.20 -7.88 14.20
CA MET A 448 1.82 -8.98 13.46
C MET A 448 2.26 -10.15 14.37
N GLN A 449 2.58 -9.87 15.62
CA GLN A 449 3.01 -10.88 16.59
C GLN A 449 1.86 -11.46 17.43
N GLN A 450 0.62 -11.04 17.20
CA GLN A 450 -0.51 -11.62 17.91
C GLN A 450 -0.69 -13.10 17.54
N PRO A 451 -0.97 -13.97 18.53
CA PRO A 451 -1.20 -15.38 18.25
C PRO A 451 -2.47 -15.56 17.41
N LEU A 452 -2.35 -16.23 16.29
CA LEU A 452 -3.44 -16.50 15.36
C LEU A 452 -4.32 -17.69 15.78
N GLY A 453 -3.89 -18.48 16.77
CA GLY A 453 -4.52 -19.72 17.18
C GLY A 453 -4.04 -20.95 16.41
N TYR A 454 -3.01 -20.78 15.57
CA TYR A 454 -2.34 -21.87 14.84
C TYR A 454 -0.88 -21.49 14.50
N ASP A 455 -0.05 -22.50 14.19
CA ASP A 455 1.33 -22.32 13.75
C ASP A 455 1.42 -22.09 12.25
N TYR A 456 2.30 -21.20 11.84
CA TYR A 456 2.57 -20.92 10.41
C TYR A 456 4.08 -20.84 10.09
N GLU A 457 4.95 -20.81 11.10
CA GLU A 457 6.39 -20.71 10.92
C GLU A 457 6.99 -22.01 10.38
N ASN A 458 7.89 -21.88 9.41
CA ASN A 458 8.58 -23.02 8.79
C ASN A 458 7.62 -24.07 8.18
N ILE A 459 6.53 -23.62 7.59
CA ILE A 459 5.56 -24.45 6.87
C ILE A 459 5.52 -24.03 5.41
N LEU A 460 5.72 -24.98 4.51
CA LEU A 460 5.48 -24.81 3.08
C LEU A 460 4.12 -25.38 2.71
N GLU A 461 3.42 -24.72 1.82
CA GLU A 461 2.22 -25.25 1.18
C GLU A 461 2.42 -25.40 -0.34
N THR A 462 1.81 -26.39 -0.94
CA THR A 462 1.75 -26.57 -2.38
C THR A 462 0.37 -27.09 -2.80
N TRP A 463 -0.17 -26.55 -3.86
CA TRP A 463 -1.44 -26.93 -4.44
C TRP A 463 -1.31 -28.07 -5.47
N GLY A 464 -2.40 -28.55 -6.04
CA GLY A 464 -2.42 -29.54 -7.10
C GLY A 464 -2.25 -30.99 -6.64
N ILE A 465 -2.28 -31.27 -5.34
CA ILE A 465 -2.15 -32.63 -4.78
C ILE A 465 -3.32 -33.55 -5.19
N ASN A 466 -4.46 -33.00 -5.54
CA ASN A 466 -5.59 -33.75 -6.11
C ASN A 466 -5.28 -34.42 -7.46
N ASN A 467 -4.21 -33.99 -8.16
CA ASN A 467 -3.70 -34.63 -9.36
C ASN A 467 -2.92 -35.93 -9.08
N LEU A 468 -2.57 -36.19 -7.83
CA LEU A 468 -1.96 -37.42 -7.37
C LEU A 468 -3.00 -38.44 -6.94
N SER A 469 -2.84 -39.69 -7.37
CA SER A 469 -3.62 -40.80 -6.84
C SER A 469 -3.34 -41.01 -5.33
N LEU A 470 -4.20 -41.73 -4.64
CA LEU A 470 -4.00 -42.01 -3.21
C LEU A 470 -2.63 -42.66 -2.94
N THR A 471 -2.22 -43.65 -3.75
CA THR A 471 -0.92 -44.33 -3.62
C THR A 471 0.24 -43.38 -3.86
N GLN A 472 0.13 -42.49 -4.85
CA GLN A 472 1.15 -41.48 -5.11
C GLN A 472 1.26 -40.47 -3.97
N ARG A 473 0.15 -40.02 -3.39
CA ARG A 473 0.15 -39.14 -2.19
C ARG A 473 0.86 -39.79 -1.01
N GLN A 474 0.55 -41.06 -0.74
CA GLN A 474 1.21 -41.83 0.33
C GLN A 474 2.73 -41.93 0.08
N THR A 475 3.13 -42.24 -1.15
CA THR A 475 4.55 -42.33 -1.53
C THR A 475 5.24 -40.96 -1.46
N TYR A 476 4.57 -39.90 -1.86
CA TYR A 476 5.03 -38.51 -1.77
C TYR A 476 5.35 -38.14 -0.32
N ARG A 477 4.40 -38.38 0.59
CA ARG A 477 4.56 -38.17 2.02
C ARG A 477 5.76 -38.96 2.57
N GLN A 478 5.85 -40.27 2.25
CA GLN A 478 6.92 -41.11 2.73
C GLN A 478 8.31 -40.66 2.23
N LYS A 479 8.42 -40.30 0.96
CA LYS A 479 9.69 -39.81 0.38
C LYS A 479 10.13 -38.47 0.98
N LEU A 480 9.19 -37.57 1.28
CA LEU A 480 9.50 -36.31 1.95
C LEU A 480 9.92 -36.53 3.41
N LEU A 481 9.25 -37.40 4.16
CA LEU A 481 9.60 -37.73 5.56
C LEU A 481 10.94 -38.46 5.69
N GLN A 482 11.53 -38.99 4.59
CA GLN A 482 12.88 -39.51 4.59
C GLN A 482 13.97 -38.44 4.60
N MET A 483 13.62 -37.19 4.33
CA MET A 483 14.53 -36.06 4.42
C MET A 483 14.70 -35.63 5.87
N PRO A 484 15.95 -35.46 6.34
CA PRO A 484 16.21 -35.00 7.71
C PRO A 484 15.58 -33.64 8.01
N GLU A 485 15.42 -32.80 6.99
CA GLU A 485 14.89 -31.43 7.10
C GLU A 485 13.38 -31.38 7.19
N VAL A 486 12.65 -32.50 7.03
CA VAL A 486 11.18 -32.53 7.02
C VAL A 486 10.66 -33.15 8.32
N ASP A 487 9.91 -32.37 9.09
CA ASP A 487 9.32 -32.76 10.37
C ASP A 487 7.92 -33.38 10.21
N GLY A 488 7.19 -33.01 9.18
CA GLY A 488 5.84 -33.50 8.94
C GLY A 488 5.29 -33.12 7.56
N VAL A 489 4.35 -33.95 7.07
CA VAL A 489 3.62 -33.70 5.82
C VAL A 489 2.15 -33.99 6.08
N GLY A 490 1.30 -33.01 5.84
CA GLY A 490 -0.14 -33.09 5.99
C GLY A 490 -0.87 -32.75 4.70
N TYR A 491 -2.07 -33.24 4.52
CA TYR A 491 -2.91 -32.95 3.37
C TYR A 491 -4.20 -32.24 3.78
N GLY A 492 -4.58 -31.21 3.01
CA GLY A 492 -5.76 -30.39 3.30
C GLY A 492 -6.42 -29.81 2.05
N TYR A 493 -7.38 -28.94 2.28
CA TYR A 493 -8.17 -28.28 1.22
C TYR A 493 -7.93 -26.77 1.16
N GLY A 494 -7.20 -26.23 2.10
CA GLY A 494 -6.81 -24.84 2.25
C GLY A 494 -6.22 -24.59 3.63
N THR A 495 -5.59 -23.44 3.83
CA THR A 495 -5.05 -23.01 5.13
C THR A 495 -5.73 -21.72 5.60
N PRO A 496 -5.69 -21.42 6.92
CA PRO A 496 -6.25 -20.15 7.42
C PRO A 496 -5.55 -18.90 6.87
N LEU A 497 -4.34 -19.04 6.33
CA LEU A 497 -3.57 -17.92 5.74
C LEU A 497 -3.80 -17.73 4.24
N ASP A 498 -4.39 -18.72 3.57
CA ASP A 498 -4.64 -18.64 2.13
C ASP A 498 -6.14 -18.64 1.85
N PHE A 499 -6.69 -19.82 1.72
CA PHE A 499 -8.07 -20.00 1.30
C PHE A 499 -8.79 -21.00 2.18
N LEU A 500 -9.98 -20.66 2.61
CA LEU A 500 -10.92 -21.59 3.21
C LEU A 500 -12.26 -21.54 2.46
N GLU A 501 -12.76 -22.69 2.09
CA GLU A 501 -14.10 -22.80 1.49
C GLU A 501 -15.12 -22.13 2.42
N ASN A 502 -16.05 -21.37 1.82
CA ASN A 502 -17.11 -20.66 2.54
C ASN A 502 -18.46 -21.28 2.23
N ASN A 503 -19.27 -21.43 3.25
CA ASN A 503 -20.66 -21.85 3.09
C ASN A 503 -21.58 -20.96 3.93
N THR A 504 -22.66 -20.50 3.31
CA THR A 504 -23.68 -19.71 3.98
C THR A 504 -24.92 -20.56 4.15
N THR A 505 -25.40 -20.67 5.37
CA THR A 505 -26.58 -21.45 5.74
C THR A 505 -27.49 -20.63 6.66
N GLN A 506 -28.66 -21.19 7.00
CA GLN A 506 -29.60 -20.55 7.90
C GLN A 506 -29.82 -21.43 9.13
N ALA A 507 -29.67 -20.84 10.31
CA ALA A 507 -29.96 -21.47 11.57
C ALA A 507 -31.49 -21.68 11.77
N ASP A 508 -31.89 -22.45 12.78
CA ASP A 508 -33.31 -22.75 13.08
C ASP A 508 -34.16 -21.51 13.34
N ASP A 509 -33.57 -20.46 13.87
CA ASP A 509 -34.23 -19.18 14.16
C ASP A 509 -34.32 -18.24 12.96
N GLY A 510 -33.83 -18.68 11.80
CA GLY A 510 -33.75 -17.88 10.58
C GLY A 510 -32.51 -17.02 10.47
N THR A 511 -31.60 -17.03 11.43
CA THR A 511 -30.34 -16.29 11.36
C THR A 511 -29.44 -16.88 10.27
N VAL A 512 -28.92 -16.02 9.38
CA VAL A 512 -28.00 -16.46 8.34
C VAL A 512 -26.60 -16.52 8.94
N VAL A 513 -25.93 -17.66 8.76
CA VAL A 513 -24.58 -17.93 9.27
C VAL A 513 -23.67 -18.26 8.09
N SER A 514 -22.64 -17.46 7.91
CA SER A 514 -21.54 -17.72 6.96
C SER A 514 -20.39 -18.35 7.74
N MET A 515 -19.97 -19.53 7.33
CA MET A 515 -18.91 -20.28 8.00
C MET A 515 -17.85 -20.74 7.01
N ARG A 516 -16.62 -20.83 7.49
CA ARG A 516 -15.49 -21.37 6.73
C ARG A 516 -15.25 -22.82 7.08
N TYR A 517 -14.77 -23.59 6.11
CA TYR A 517 -14.41 -25.00 6.32
C TYR A 517 -12.90 -25.15 6.38
N LEU A 518 -12.38 -25.61 7.51
CA LEU A 518 -10.98 -26.01 7.66
C LEU A 518 -10.92 -27.54 7.65
N MET A 519 -10.29 -28.09 6.64
CA MET A 519 -10.35 -29.50 6.33
C MET A 519 -8.97 -30.08 6.06
N GLY A 520 -8.68 -31.21 6.68
CA GLY A 520 -7.40 -31.87 6.48
C GLY A 520 -7.27 -33.18 7.25
N ASP A 521 -6.19 -33.89 7.01
CA ASP A 521 -5.85 -35.09 7.77
C ASP A 521 -5.29 -34.75 9.16
N SER A 522 -5.13 -35.77 9.99
CA SER A 522 -4.59 -35.60 11.36
C SER A 522 -3.20 -34.97 11.39
N CYS A 523 -2.35 -35.25 10.38
CA CYS A 523 -1.02 -34.65 10.27
C CYS A 523 -1.11 -33.16 9.95
N PHE A 524 -2.06 -32.75 9.09
CA PHE A 524 -2.33 -31.36 8.76
C PHE A 524 -2.65 -30.54 10.03
N PHE A 525 -3.57 -31.01 10.86
CA PHE A 525 -3.92 -30.31 12.09
C PHE A 525 -2.78 -30.30 13.11
N ASN A 526 -2.00 -31.39 13.20
CA ASN A 526 -0.82 -31.44 14.07
C ASN A 526 0.26 -30.45 13.64
N ILE A 527 0.49 -30.30 12.33
CA ILE A 527 1.48 -29.34 11.79
C ILE A 527 1.07 -27.90 12.10
N LEU A 528 -0.24 -27.58 11.96
CA LEU A 528 -0.79 -26.27 12.29
C LEU A 528 -0.98 -26.08 13.81
N ASN A 529 -0.71 -27.08 14.65
CA ASN A 529 -0.91 -27.03 16.08
C ASN A 529 -2.37 -26.69 16.48
N ILE A 530 -3.34 -27.15 15.69
CA ILE A 530 -4.77 -26.95 15.93
C ILE A 530 -5.33 -28.20 16.64
N HIS A 531 -5.60 -28.08 17.94
CA HIS A 531 -6.07 -29.17 18.76
C HIS A 531 -7.42 -28.84 19.41
N PRO A 532 -8.30 -29.84 19.61
CA PRO A 532 -9.55 -29.62 20.31
C PRO A 532 -9.33 -29.30 21.79
N GLU A 533 -10.09 -28.35 22.32
CA GLU A 533 -10.17 -28.07 23.75
C GLU A 533 -11.00 -29.12 24.48
N LYS A 534 -12.08 -29.58 23.81
CA LYS A 534 -12.97 -30.62 24.31
C LYS A 534 -13.32 -31.59 23.19
N THR A 535 -13.33 -32.86 23.47
CA THR A 535 -13.82 -33.92 22.53
C THR A 535 -15.05 -34.56 23.13
N TYR A 536 -16.11 -34.66 22.32
CA TYR A 536 -17.40 -35.22 22.73
C TYR A 536 -17.67 -36.59 22.09
N SER A 537 -17.16 -36.80 20.87
CA SER A 537 -17.39 -38.02 20.07
C SER A 537 -16.22 -38.27 19.13
N ASP A 538 -16.05 -39.52 18.69
CA ASP A 538 -15.09 -39.91 17.65
C ASP A 538 -15.63 -39.65 16.22
N THR A 539 -16.92 -39.36 16.09
CA THR A 539 -17.59 -39.13 14.80
C THR A 539 -18.32 -37.81 14.81
N GLY A 540 -18.19 -37.03 13.74
CA GLY A 540 -18.79 -35.72 13.58
C GLY A 540 -17.77 -34.65 13.17
N VAL A 541 -18.20 -33.40 13.27
CA VAL A 541 -17.36 -32.23 12.91
C VAL A 541 -16.86 -31.50 14.14
N GLY A 542 -15.71 -30.85 14.01
CA GLY A 542 -15.25 -29.88 14.97
C GLY A 542 -15.87 -28.51 14.70
N VAL A 543 -16.04 -27.72 15.74
CA VAL A 543 -16.56 -26.37 15.67
C VAL A 543 -15.73 -25.46 16.57
N ASN A 544 -15.61 -24.18 16.23
CA ASN A 544 -15.02 -23.21 17.16
C ASN A 544 -16.11 -22.48 17.97
N HIS A 545 -15.70 -21.76 19.00
CA HIS A 545 -16.63 -21.02 19.87
C HIS A 545 -17.44 -19.98 19.08
N GLN A 546 -16.84 -19.34 18.09
CA GLN A 546 -17.51 -18.32 17.29
C GLN A 546 -18.64 -18.91 16.45
N LEU A 547 -18.47 -20.10 15.89
CA LEU A 547 -19.53 -20.78 15.13
C LEU A 547 -20.73 -21.09 16.05
N LEU A 548 -20.49 -21.60 17.25
CA LEU A 548 -21.56 -21.87 18.21
C LEU A 548 -22.30 -20.59 18.62
N ARG A 549 -21.58 -19.51 18.87
CA ARG A 549 -22.18 -18.20 19.19
C ARG A 549 -23.11 -17.71 18.08
N GLN A 550 -22.70 -17.84 16.81
CA GLN A 550 -23.53 -17.42 15.67
C GLN A 550 -24.79 -18.27 15.51
N PHE A 551 -24.73 -19.55 15.88
CA PHE A 551 -25.94 -20.43 15.93
C PHE A 551 -26.74 -20.28 17.22
N GLY A 552 -26.40 -19.36 18.12
CA GLY A 552 -27.07 -19.17 19.42
C GLY A 552 -26.94 -20.38 20.35
N LYS A 553 -25.90 -21.22 20.16
CA LYS A 553 -25.68 -22.45 20.93
C LYS A 553 -24.62 -22.24 22.02
N SER A 554 -24.71 -23.04 23.09
CA SER A 554 -23.66 -23.08 24.12
C SER A 554 -22.50 -23.99 23.72
N ASP A 555 -21.38 -23.87 24.41
CA ASP A 555 -20.16 -24.69 24.21
C ASP A 555 -20.37 -26.19 24.45
N ASP A 556 -21.44 -26.58 25.13
CA ASP A 556 -21.79 -27.99 25.35
C ASP A 556 -22.81 -28.56 24.34
N ALA A 557 -23.13 -27.80 23.26
CA ALA A 557 -23.98 -28.24 22.19
C ALA A 557 -23.38 -29.48 21.48
N LYS A 558 -24.24 -30.44 21.16
CA LYS A 558 -23.85 -31.71 20.50
C LYS A 558 -24.23 -31.75 19.03
N GLU A 559 -25.04 -30.82 18.58
CA GLU A 559 -25.48 -30.74 17.18
C GLU A 559 -25.80 -29.32 16.77
N ILE A 560 -25.59 -29.07 15.49
CA ILE A 560 -26.04 -27.88 14.78
C ILE A 560 -27.00 -28.33 13.70
N VAL A 561 -28.18 -27.75 13.72
CA VAL A 561 -29.23 -27.99 12.72
C VAL A 561 -29.30 -26.80 11.78
N THR A 562 -29.33 -27.06 10.47
CA THR A 562 -29.45 -26.01 9.46
C THR A 562 -30.72 -26.18 8.66
N ASN A 563 -31.46 -25.11 8.43
CA ASN A 563 -32.69 -25.12 7.62
C ASN A 563 -32.41 -25.22 6.10
N SER A 564 -31.20 -24.89 5.66
CA SER A 564 -30.74 -25.01 4.29
C SER A 564 -30.33 -26.45 4.00
N GLY A 565 -31.24 -27.25 3.45
CA GLY A 565 -30.96 -28.62 2.98
C GLY A 565 -31.02 -29.71 4.02
N ASN A 566 -31.58 -29.49 5.22
CA ASN A 566 -31.71 -30.49 6.31
C ASN A 566 -30.36 -31.14 6.70
N ILE A 567 -29.29 -30.39 6.70
CA ILE A 567 -27.96 -30.88 7.10
C ILE A 567 -27.84 -30.69 8.61
N ASN A 568 -27.75 -31.82 9.34
CA ASN A 568 -27.45 -31.79 10.78
C ASN A 568 -25.98 -32.18 10.97
N PHE A 569 -25.25 -31.31 11.62
CA PHE A 569 -23.85 -31.58 12.01
C PHE A 569 -23.81 -32.07 13.45
N HIS A 570 -23.36 -33.31 13.67
CA HIS A 570 -22.98 -33.77 15.00
C HIS A 570 -21.62 -33.15 15.38
N ILE A 571 -21.58 -32.53 16.56
CA ILE A 571 -20.35 -31.91 17.06
C ILE A 571 -19.50 -32.96 17.74
N ALA A 572 -18.37 -33.30 17.14
CA ALA A 572 -17.39 -34.22 17.67
C ALA A 572 -16.43 -33.52 18.64
N ALA A 573 -16.08 -32.27 18.41
CA ALA A 573 -15.10 -31.57 19.22
C ALA A 573 -15.29 -30.05 19.16
N LEU A 574 -14.89 -29.37 20.24
CA LEU A 574 -14.80 -27.92 20.35
C LEU A 574 -13.35 -27.47 20.22
N TYR A 575 -13.11 -26.52 19.36
CA TYR A 575 -11.79 -25.94 19.10
C TYR A 575 -11.73 -24.48 19.54
N PRO A 576 -10.52 -23.97 19.84
CA PRO A 576 -10.31 -22.56 20.08
C PRO A 576 -10.68 -21.73 18.85
N ASP A 577 -10.97 -20.45 19.08
CA ASP A 577 -11.16 -19.51 18.00
C ASP A 577 -9.82 -19.24 17.30
N ILE A 578 -9.82 -19.32 15.97
CA ILE A 578 -8.66 -18.99 15.13
C ILE A 578 -8.95 -17.76 14.30
N ILE A 579 -7.88 -17.04 13.95
CA ILE A 579 -7.98 -15.83 13.16
C ILE A 579 -7.75 -16.20 11.70
N TYR A 580 -8.76 -15.93 10.90
CA TYR A 580 -8.71 -15.96 9.44
C TYR A 580 -8.73 -14.53 8.94
N GLN A 581 -7.77 -14.12 8.13
CA GLN A 581 -7.54 -12.75 7.68
C GLN A 581 -6.80 -11.85 8.71
N THR A 582 -6.46 -10.63 8.27
CA THR A 582 -5.63 -9.68 9.06
C THR A 582 -6.30 -9.23 10.35
N VAL A 583 -5.52 -9.14 11.40
CA VAL A 583 -5.91 -8.64 12.73
C VAL A 583 -6.11 -7.11 12.76
N MET A 584 -5.85 -6.41 11.64
CA MET A 584 -5.90 -4.95 11.59
C MET A 584 -7.33 -4.38 11.64
N ASN A 585 -8.32 -5.13 11.20
CA ASN A 585 -9.72 -4.73 11.29
C ASN A 585 -10.31 -5.15 12.65
N GLU A 586 -10.44 -4.21 13.59
CA GLU A 586 -11.03 -4.45 14.92
C GLU A 586 -12.48 -4.94 14.89
N GLU A 587 -13.22 -4.69 13.82
CA GLU A 587 -14.61 -5.13 13.65
C GLU A 587 -14.74 -6.61 13.23
N LYS A 588 -13.66 -7.26 12.85
CA LYS A 588 -13.70 -8.68 12.46
C LYS A 588 -13.52 -9.55 13.71
N HIS A 589 -14.64 -10.05 14.19
CA HIS A 589 -14.69 -11.11 15.19
C HIS A 589 -13.97 -12.38 14.71
N PRO A 590 -13.54 -13.27 15.61
CA PRO A 590 -13.05 -14.59 15.22
C PRO A 590 -13.99 -15.23 14.20
N THR A 591 -13.41 -15.87 13.19
CA THR A 591 -14.21 -16.44 12.08
C THR A 591 -14.96 -17.69 12.53
N PRO A 592 -16.25 -17.85 12.19
CA PRO A 592 -16.96 -19.09 12.41
C PRO A 592 -16.35 -20.19 11.55
N ILE A 593 -15.83 -21.25 12.17
CA ILE A 593 -15.13 -22.31 11.47
C ILE A 593 -15.68 -23.67 11.84
N LEU A 594 -16.00 -24.45 10.81
CA LEU A 594 -16.28 -25.86 10.88
C LEU A 594 -15.00 -26.63 10.51
N ILE A 595 -14.59 -27.54 11.37
CA ILE A 595 -13.38 -28.33 11.21
C ILE A 595 -13.78 -29.76 10.87
N ASP A 596 -13.29 -30.28 9.74
CA ASP A 596 -13.57 -31.67 9.35
C ASP A 596 -12.25 -32.43 9.16
N LYS A 597 -12.06 -33.47 9.98
CA LYS A 597 -10.93 -34.38 9.86
C LYS A 597 -11.23 -35.44 8.82
N VAL A 598 -10.49 -35.36 7.72
CA VAL A 598 -10.61 -36.27 6.59
C VAL A 598 -9.70 -37.46 6.79
N ASP A 599 -10.26 -38.68 6.77
CA ASP A 599 -9.44 -39.88 6.75
C ASP A 599 -8.99 -40.17 5.31
N GLU A 600 -7.73 -39.90 5.01
CA GLU A 600 -7.16 -40.07 3.66
C GLU A 600 -7.18 -41.52 3.17
N TYR A 601 -7.33 -42.47 4.08
CA TYR A 601 -7.18 -43.90 3.79
C TYR A 601 -8.51 -44.64 3.55
N ARG A 602 -9.64 -43.94 3.60
CA ARG A 602 -10.97 -44.57 3.38
C ARG A 602 -11.65 -43.97 2.17
N ASP A 603 -11.95 -44.83 1.19
CA ASP A 603 -12.86 -44.52 0.06
C ASP A 603 -14.31 -44.29 0.55
N ASP A 604 -14.63 -44.74 1.74
CA ASP A 604 -15.91 -44.68 2.43
C ASP A 604 -15.96 -43.50 3.39
N SER A 605 -15.77 -42.28 2.89
CA SER A 605 -15.70 -41.17 3.82
C SER A 605 -17.07 -40.86 4.43
N THR A 606 -17.08 -40.96 5.75
CA THR A 606 -18.16 -40.43 6.59
C THR A 606 -18.08 -38.89 6.67
N SER A 607 -16.98 -38.31 6.19
CA SER A 607 -16.79 -36.88 6.11
C SER A 607 -17.75 -36.24 5.12
N PHE A 608 -18.54 -35.28 5.58
CA PHE A 608 -19.41 -34.46 4.76
C PHE A 608 -18.65 -33.75 3.64
N VAL A 609 -17.47 -33.24 3.98
CA VAL A 609 -16.69 -32.39 3.13
C VAL A 609 -15.96 -33.19 2.06
N GLN A 610 -15.41 -34.35 2.38
CA GLN A 610 -14.77 -35.21 1.37
C GLN A 610 -15.79 -35.66 0.31
N ARG A 611 -17.07 -35.88 0.71
CA ARG A 611 -18.12 -36.14 -0.24
C ARG A 611 -18.45 -34.97 -1.14
N MET A 612 -18.28 -33.73 -0.62
CA MET A 612 -18.60 -32.50 -1.34
C MET A 612 -17.44 -32.04 -2.24
N TYR A 613 -16.20 -32.14 -1.76
CA TYR A 613 -15.02 -31.54 -2.38
C TYR A 613 -14.01 -32.55 -2.94
N GLY A 614 -14.23 -33.84 -2.74
CA GLY A 614 -13.37 -34.92 -3.26
C GLY A 614 -12.05 -35.07 -2.51
N SER A 615 -10.96 -35.29 -3.24
CA SER A 615 -9.62 -35.48 -2.69
C SER A 615 -8.99 -34.19 -2.17
N PRO A 616 -8.07 -34.27 -1.18
CA PRO A 616 -7.29 -33.10 -0.76
C PRO A 616 -6.61 -32.39 -1.92
N ARG A 617 -6.62 -31.07 -1.88
CA ARG A 617 -6.12 -30.20 -2.97
C ARG A 617 -4.68 -29.73 -2.75
N MET A 618 -4.22 -29.72 -1.49
CA MET A 618 -2.92 -29.20 -1.11
C MET A 618 -2.19 -30.08 -0.13
N ALA A 619 -0.87 -29.92 -0.07
CA ALA A 619 0.00 -30.44 0.96
C ALA A 619 0.63 -29.29 1.75
N ILE A 620 0.76 -29.49 3.06
CA ILE A 620 1.63 -28.68 3.91
C ILE A 620 2.80 -29.51 4.40
N VAL A 621 3.97 -28.89 4.45
CA VAL A 621 5.22 -29.54 4.85
C VAL A 621 5.90 -28.70 5.92
N LYS A 622 5.97 -29.24 7.15
CA LYS A 622 6.76 -28.65 8.24
C LYS A 622 8.20 -29.02 8.03
N TYR A 623 9.08 -28.03 8.09
CA TYR A 623 10.52 -28.25 7.84
C TYR A 623 11.39 -27.49 8.83
N HIS A 624 12.66 -27.87 8.87
CA HIS A 624 13.73 -27.11 9.52
C HIS A 624 14.96 -27.03 8.62
N GLY A 625 15.72 -25.94 8.75
CA GLY A 625 16.96 -25.77 7.99
C GLY A 625 16.75 -25.22 6.59
N ASN A 626 17.28 -25.88 5.55
CA ASN A 626 17.31 -25.34 4.20
C ASN A 626 15.97 -25.52 3.45
N ARG A 627 15.22 -24.45 3.31
CA ARG A 627 13.95 -24.36 2.60
C ARG A 627 14.06 -24.79 1.14
N GLU A 628 15.03 -24.25 0.39
CA GLU A 628 15.18 -24.50 -1.05
C GLU A 628 15.38 -25.98 -1.37
N LYS A 629 16.06 -26.70 -0.48
CA LYS A 629 16.27 -28.14 -0.61
C LYS A 629 14.95 -28.93 -0.49
N VAL A 630 14.08 -28.52 0.43
CA VAL A 630 12.75 -29.14 0.61
C VAL A 630 11.86 -28.83 -0.58
N GLU A 631 11.77 -27.57 -1.01
CA GLU A 631 11.01 -27.15 -2.19
C GLU A 631 11.48 -27.88 -3.45
N GLY A 632 12.78 -27.96 -3.66
CA GLY A 632 13.35 -28.69 -4.80
C GLY A 632 12.96 -30.17 -4.81
N LYS A 633 12.91 -30.81 -3.63
CA LYS A 633 12.46 -32.20 -3.54
C LYS A 633 10.96 -32.36 -3.78
N MET A 634 10.15 -31.43 -3.25
CA MET A 634 8.72 -31.41 -3.50
C MET A 634 8.42 -31.32 -5.02
N LYS A 635 9.09 -30.40 -5.72
CA LYS A 635 8.97 -30.21 -7.16
C LYS A 635 9.36 -31.47 -7.93
N VAL A 636 10.52 -32.05 -7.63
CA VAL A 636 11.00 -33.26 -8.31
C VAL A 636 10.04 -34.45 -8.11
N LEU A 637 9.53 -34.66 -6.91
CA LEU A 637 8.60 -35.76 -6.65
C LEU A 637 7.26 -35.56 -7.33
N PHE A 638 6.74 -34.35 -7.35
CA PHE A 638 5.49 -34.03 -8.03
C PHE A 638 5.63 -34.31 -9.54
N GLN A 639 6.70 -33.80 -10.15
CA GLN A 639 6.97 -34.02 -11.56
C GLN A 639 7.21 -35.51 -11.90
N GLU A 640 7.87 -36.26 -11.00
CA GLU A 640 8.08 -37.71 -11.15
C GLU A 640 6.71 -38.46 -11.24
N PHE A 641 5.71 -38.01 -10.46
CA PHE A 641 4.42 -38.69 -10.37
C PHE A 641 3.39 -38.25 -11.39
N THR A 642 3.40 -36.98 -11.78
CA THR A 642 2.38 -36.39 -12.67
C THR A 642 2.88 -36.24 -14.10
N GLY A 643 4.22 -36.15 -14.30
CA GLY A 643 4.78 -35.72 -15.59
C GLY A 643 4.70 -34.24 -15.87
N HIS A 644 4.03 -33.47 -15.00
CA HIS A 644 3.86 -32.02 -15.13
C HIS A 644 4.76 -31.26 -14.18
N GLU A 645 5.00 -29.98 -14.49
CA GLU A 645 5.72 -29.08 -13.59
C GLU A 645 4.94 -28.92 -12.28
N ALA A 646 5.67 -28.97 -11.16
CA ALA A 646 5.06 -28.80 -9.86
C ALA A 646 4.57 -27.35 -9.67
N PRO A 647 3.39 -27.14 -9.09
CA PRO A 647 2.99 -25.83 -8.62
C PRO A 647 4.03 -25.22 -7.68
N GLU A 648 4.13 -23.91 -7.65
CA GLU A 648 5.04 -23.22 -6.75
C GLU A 648 4.67 -23.50 -5.30
N ALA A 649 5.68 -23.76 -4.49
CA ALA A 649 5.49 -23.92 -3.06
C ALA A 649 5.62 -22.55 -2.36
N HIS A 650 4.63 -22.21 -1.55
CA HIS A 650 4.59 -20.94 -0.82
C HIS A 650 4.85 -21.18 0.67
N SER A 651 5.55 -20.26 1.31
CA SER A 651 5.71 -20.26 2.77
C SER A 651 4.48 -19.62 3.42
N LEU A 652 3.90 -20.27 4.44
CA LEU A 652 2.83 -19.66 5.22
C LEU A 652 3.29 -18.41 5.96
N GLU A 653 4.57 -18.35 6.35
CA GLU A 653 5.18 -17.17 6.95
C GLU A 653 5.19 -15.97 5.96
N GLN A 654 5.49 -16.22 4.68
CA GLN A 654 5.41 -15.19 3.65
C GLN A 654 3.97 -14.70 3.44
N LYS A 655 3.00 -15.62 3.37
CA LYS A 655 1.57 -15.26 3.27
C LYS A 655 1.08 -14.46 4.46
N HIS A 656 1.54 -14.80 5.66
CA HIS A 656 1.26 -13.99 6.84
C HIS A 656 1.84 -12.56 6.72
N GLN A 657 3.06 -12.40 6.15
CA GLN A 657 3.64 -11.09 5.91
C GLN A 657 2.86 -10.29 4.85
N GLU A 658 2.37 -10.94 3.80
CA GLU A 658 1.56 -10.32 2.74
C GLU A 658 0.30 -9.63 3.30
N TRP A 659 -0.31 -10.13 4.37
CA TRP A 659 -1.43 -9.48 5.03
C TRP A 659 -1.11 -8.07 5.56
N TYR A 660 0.15 -7.79 5.83
CA TYR A 660 0.61 -6.52 6.40
C TYR A 660 1.40 -5.66 5.42
N GLU A 661 1.57 -6.11 4.16
CA GLU A 661 2.40 -5.40 3.18
C GLU A 661 1.98 -3.94 2.97
N ASP A 662 0.70 -3.64 2.88
CA ASP A 662 0.23 -2.26 2.68
C ASP A 662 0.59 -1.35 3.86
N TYR A 663 0.55 -1.90 5.07
CA TYR A 663 0.95 -1.18 6.29
C TYR A 663 2.48 -1.01 6.35
N GLU A 664 3.24 -2.02 5.95
CA GLU A 664 4.71 -1.93 5.88
C GLU A 664 5.16 -0.93 4.80
N ARG A 665 4.50 -0.91 3.67
CA ARG A 665 4.71 0.09 2.60
C ARG A 665 4.42 1.50 3.12
N PHE A 666 3.29 1.69 3.78
CA PHE A 666 2.96 2.96 4.42
C PHE A 666 4.00 3.40 5.45
N LEU A 667 4.41 2.49 6.34
CA LEU A 667 5.48 2.77 7.33
C LEU A 667 6.81 3.11 6.67
N SER A 668 7.14 2.47 5.56
CA SER A 668 8.36 2.76 4.80
C SER A 668 8.36 4.19 4.26
N VAL A 669 7.26 4.63 3.65
CA VAL A 669 7.07 6.01 3.19
C VAL A 669 7.16 7.00 4.36
N LEU A 670 6.49 6.71 5.48
CA LEU A 670 6.50 7.55 6.69
C LEU A 670 7.89 7.62 7.33
N THR A 671 8.64 6.52 7.32
CA THR A 671 10.02 6.46 7.83
C THR A 671 10.97 7.31 6.98
N VAL A 672 10.90 7.18 5.65
CA VAL A 672 11.69 8.02 4.73
C VAL A 672 11.35 9.49 4.92
N PHE A 673 10.06 9.82 5.04
CA PHE A 673 9.61 11.18 5.33
C PHE A 673 10.23 11.72 6.64
N THR A 674 10.12 10.94 7.72
CA THR A 674 10.67 11.32 9.03
C THR A 674 12.19 11.51 8.96
N PHE A 675 12.89 10.65 8.23
CA PHE A 675 14.33 10.78 7.99
C PHE A 675 14.68 12.05 7.21
N VAL A 676 13.97 12.34 6.12
CA VAL A 676 14.16 13.57 5.32
C VAL A 676 13.88 14.81 6.16
N ALA A 677 12.79 14.83 6.94
CA ALA A 677 12.46 15.92 7.83
C ALA A 677 13.56 16.15 8.90
N LEU A 678 14.07 15.08 9.50
CA LEU A 678 15.17 15.15 10.45
C LEU A 678 16.46 15.69 9.81
N LEU A 679 16.81 15.24 8.62
CA LEU A 679 17.96 15.76 7.86
C LEU A 679 17.83 17.27 7.60
N ILE A 680 16.67 17.72 7.16
CA ILE A 680 16.41 19.14 6.90
C ILE A 680 16.53 19.94 8.20
N ALA A 681 16.02 19.42 9.33
CA ALA A 681 16.18 20.05 10.64
C ALA A 681 17.64 20.17 11.06
N ILE A 682 18.44 19.11 10.87
CA ILE A 682 19.89 19.11 11.13
C ILE A 682 20.58 20.18 10.30
N LEU A 683 20.31 20.21 8.98
CA LEU A 683 20.90 21.19 8.07
C LEU A 683 20.53 22.63 8.47
N GLY A 684 19.28 22.87 8.86
CA GLY A 684 18.81 24.16 9.36
C GLY A 684 19.51 24.58 10.65
N LEU A 685 19.64 23.67 11.61
CA LEU A 685 20.38 23.88 12.85
C LEU A 685 21.85 24.15 12.60
N MET A 686 22.50 23.39 11.71
CA MET A 686 23.91 23.59 11.35
C MET A 686 24.16 25.00 10.83
N ALA A 687 23.33 25.45 9.92
CA ALA A 687 23.50 26.77 9.34
C ALA A 687 23.23 27.89 10.35
N MET A 688 22.17 27.76 11.14
CA MET A 688 21.84 28.75 12.16
C MET A 688 22.90 28.85 13.26
N ASN A 689 23.39 27.71 13.76
CA ASN A 689 24.46 27.72 14.77
C ASN A 689 25.75 28.32 14.18
N SER A 690 26.09 27.99 12.91
CA SER A 690 27.25 28.64 12.24
C SER A 690 27.08 30.14 12.15
N TYR A 691 25.88 30.63 11.87
CA TYR A 691 25.60 32.08 11.85
C TYR A 691 25.69 32.72 13.24
N PHE A 692 25.09 32.14 14.29
CA PHE A 692 25.18 32.66 15.64
C PHE A 692 26.61 32.68 16.18
N VAL A 693 27.38 31.64 15.89
CA VAL A 693 28.78 31.56 16.23
C VAL A 693 29.58 32.64 15.49
N GLY A 694 29.30 32.80 14.18
CA GLY A 694 29.90 33.84 13.35
C GLY A 694 29.69 35.25 13.91
N GLN A 695 28.46 35.57 14.36
CA GLN A 695 28.16 36.87 14.99
C GLN A 695 28.86 37.10 16.32
N ARG A 696 29.16 36.03 17.08
CA ARG A 696 29.86 36.11 18.38
C ARG A 696 31.35 35.84 18.30
N ARG A 697 31.89 35.70 17.10
CA ARG A 697 33.33 35.35 16.86
C ARG A 697 34.29 36.29 17.60
N ARG A 698 34.02 37.60 17.58
CA ARG A 698 34.82 38.59 18.29
C ARG A 698 34.67 38.45 19.80
N GLU A 699 33.46 38.25 20.31
CA GLU A 699 33.24 38.02 21.76
C GLU A 699 33.95 36.75 22.23
N ILE A 700 33.89 35.68 21.42
CA ILE A 700 34.58 34.41 21.70
C ILE A 700 36.08 34.60 21.68
N ALA A 701 36.64 35.31 20.64
CA ALA A 701 38.06 35.58 20.52
C ALA A 701 38.60 36.44 21.70
N VAL A 702 37.88 37.50 22.09
CA VAL A 702 38.24 38.34 23.23
C VAL A 702 38.25 37.54 24.52
N ARG A 703 37.21 36.73 24.77
CA ARG A 703 37.16 35.89 25.97
C ARG A 703 38.28 34.87 26.04
N ARG A 704 38.67 34.30 24.89
CA ARG A 704 39.84 33.39 24.82
C ARG A 704 41.14 34.05 25.11
N VAL A 705 41.36 35.27 24.60
CA VAL A 705 42.56 36.08 24.94
C VAL A 705 42.61 36.38 26.44
N PHE A 706 41.45 36.56 27.09
CA PHE A 706 41.34 36.73 28.53
C PHE A 706 41.31 35.42 29.35
N GLY A 707 41.67 34.28 28.75
CA GLY A 707 41.85 33.01 29.46
C GLY A 707 40.60 32.16 29.69
N ALA A 708 39.47 32.44 29.01
CA ALA A 708 38.29 31.61 29.14
C ALA A 708 38.52 30.21 28.53
N GLU A 709 38.16 29.17 29.27
CA GLU A 709 38.23 27.76 28.82
C GLU A 709 37.27 27.47 27.66
N LEU A 710 37.67 26.59 26.75
CA LEU A 710 36.87 26.12 25.64
C LEU A 710 35.55 25.51 26.11
N SER A 711 35.60 24.75 27.18
CA SER A 711 34.44 24.09 27.84
C SER A 711 33.35 25.07 28.23
N SER A 712 33.74 26.21 28.84
CA SER A 712 32.83 27.25 29.30
C SER A 712 32.09 27.96 28.18
N ILE A 713 32.79 28.19 27.04
CA ILE A 713 32.22 28.82 25.86
C ILE A 713 31.22 27.86 25.19
N THR A 714 31.62 26.59 24.98
CA THR A 714 30.81 25.56 24.37
C THR A 714 29.54 25.29 25.22
N LEU A 715 29.65 25.14 26.51
CA LEU A 715 28.52 24.88 27.41
C LEU A 715 27.48 26.03 27.38
N ARG A 716 27.90 27.27 27.24
CA ARG A 716 26.99 28.41 27.12
C ARG A 716 26.17 28.39 25.82
N LEU A 717 26.78 27.98 24.73
CA LEU A 717 26.11 27.83 23.43
C LEU A 717 25.13 26.64 23.48
N LEU A 718 25.56 25.50 24.04
CA LEU A 718 24.73 24.31 24.22
C LEU A 718 23.53 24.58 25.11
N ARG A 719 23.63 25.35 26.17
CA ARG A 719 22.51 25.72 27.05
C ARG A 719 21.35 26.31 26.24
N THR A 720 21.62 27.13 25.26
CA THR A 720 20.57 27.73 24.42
C THR A 720 19.82 26.65 23.61
N VAL A 721 20.54 25.70 23.04
CA VAL A 721 19.95 24.60 22.24
C VAL A 721 19.16 23.64 23.11
N VAL A 722 19.68 23.31 24.31
CA VAL A 722 18.97 22.46 25.27
C VAL A 722 17.66 23.12 25.71
N VAL A 723 17.67 24.42 26.05
CA VAL A 723 16.46 25.15 26.43
C VAL A 723 15.43 25.16 25.29
N GLN A 724 15.87 25.38 24.04
CA GLN A 724 14.99 25.35 22.87
C GLN A 724 14.38 23.96 22.67
N SER A 725 15.18 22.89 22.80
CA SER A 725 14.69 21.51 22.69
C SER A 725 13.70 21.16 23.80
N LEU A 726 13.91 21.64 25.02
CA LEU A 726 12.97 21.49 26.15
C LEU A 726 11.65 22.23 25.88
N VAL A 727 11.72 23.46 25.36
CA VAL A 727 10.50 24.20 24.97
C VAL A 727 9.77 23.49 23.84
N ALA A 728 10.51 22.97 22.87
CA ALA A 728 9.92 22.16 21.79
C ALA A 728 9.25 20.90 22.33
N ALA A 729 9.87 20.21 23.29
CA ALA A 729 9.30 19.02 23.93
C ALA A 729 7.96 19.32 24.62
N VAL A 730 7.87 20.42 25.39
CA VAL A 730 6.64 20.84 26.07
C VAL A 730 5.49 21.08 25.08
N ILE A 731 5.76 21.56 23.89
CA ILE A 731 4.75 21.78 22.83
C ILE A 731 4.46 20.47 22.06
N ALA A 732 5.51 19.69 21.80
CA ALA A 732 5.40 18.48 21.01
C ALA A 732 4.61 17.36 21.71
N ILE A 733 4.72 17.22 23.03
CA ILE A 733 4.04 16.18 23.79
C ILE A 733 2.52 16.23 23.62
N PRO A 734 1.81 17.34 23.92
CA PRO A 734 0.36 17.41 23.73
C PRO A 734 -0.05 17.28 22.27
N LEU A 735 0.76 17.81 21.35
CA LEU A 735 0.48 17.71 19.92
C LEU A 735 0.61 16.26 19.41
N ALA A 736 1.64 15.54 19.85
CA ALA A 736 1.81 14.12 19.52
C ALA A 736 0.68 13.27 20.12
N TYR A 737 0.29 13.58 21.35
CA TYR A 737 -0.84 12.92 22.02
C TYR A 737 -2.18 13.10 21.27
N TRP A 738 -2.38 14.23 20.64
CA TRP A 738 -3.57 14.51 19.84
C TRP A 738 -3.49 13.90 18.44
N LEU A 739 -2.32 13.96 17.80
CA LEU A 739 -2.14 13.51 16.41
C LEU A 739 -2.01 11.98 16.27
N ALA A 740 -1.41 11.28 17.24
CA ALA A 740 -1.13 9.86 17.09
C ALA A 740 -2.40 8.99 16.99
N PRO A 741 -3.44 9.16 17.82
CA PRO A 741 -4.70 8.43 17.64
C PRO A 741 -5.40 8.76 16.33
N THR A 742 -5.33 10.03 15.87
CA THR A 742 -5.91 10.47 14.59
C THR A 742 -5.19 9.82 13.42
N ALA A 743 -3.85 9.77 13.45
CA ALA A 743 -3.07 9.08 12.43
C ALA A 743 -3.34 7.57 12.44
N GLY A 744 -3.54 6.97 13.62
CA GLY A 744 -3.93 5.58 13.77
C GLY A 744 -5.30 5.30 13.17
N SER A 745 -6.32 6.08 13.50
CA SER A 745 -7.67 5.88 12.96
C SER A 745 -7.73 6.06 11.44
N ILE A 746 -6.95 6.97 10.88
CA ILE A 746 -6.81 7.15 9.42
C ILE A 746 -6.19 5.91 8.75
N SER A 747 -5.24 5.26 9.42
CA SER A 747 -4.62 4.03 8.91
C SER A 747 -5.38 2.74 9.28
N GLY A 748 -6.58 2.84 9.87
CA GLY A 748 -7.36 1.69 10.34
C GLY A 748 -6.78 1.02 11.59
N LEU A 749 -5.85 1.69 12.29
CA LEU A 749 -5.20 1.20 13.49
C LEU A 749 -5.76 1.91 14.73
N HIS A 750 -6.16 1.14 15.73
CA HIS A 750 -6.40 1.69 17.06
C HIS A 750 -5.06 1.87 17.77
N VAL A 751 -4.55 3.10 17.79
CA VAL A 751 -3.24 3.42 18.36
C VAL A 751 -3.40 3.97 19.76
N GLU A 752 -2.98 3.20 20.75
CA GLU A 752 -2.83 3.68 22.10
C GLU A 752 -1.49 4.42 22.28
N MET A 753 -1.54 5.56 22.98
CA MET A 753 -0.34 6.35 23.25
C MET A 753 0.58 5.62 24.23
N GLN A 754 1.70 5.13 23.74
CA GLN A 754 2.75 4.53 24.54
C GLN A 754 3.79 5.57 24.95
N PHE A 755 4.24 5.53 26.20
CA PHE A 755 5.23 6.48 26.71
C PHE A 755 6.62 6.30 26.10
N MET A 756 7.03 5.06 25.78
CA MET A 756 8.37 4.75 25.34
C MET A 756 8.74 5.37 23.97
N PRO A 757 7.91 5.29 22.90
CA PRO A 757 8.15 5.97 21.64
C PRO A 757 8.29 7.49 21.78
N LEU A 758 7.48 8.11 22.64
CA LEU A 758 7.56 9.53 22.93
C LEU A 758 8.89 9.89 23.61
N LEU A 759 9.28 9.15 24.63
CA LEU A 759 10.55 9.38 25.33
C LEU A 759 11.74 9.19 24.38
N LEU A 760 11.71 8.14 23.55
CA LEU A 760 12.77 7.85 22.60
C LEU A 760 12.90 8.96 21.54
N SER A 761 11.80 9.47 21.02
CA SER A 761 11.80 10.58 20.05
C SER A 761 12.38 11.87 20.65
N LEU A 762 12.02 12.19 21.90
CA LEU A 762 12.58 13.33 22.64
C LEU A 762 14.10 13.20 22.83
N ILE A 763 14.57 12.02 23.22
CA ILE A 763 16.00 11.75 23.41
C ILE A 763 16.75 11.85 22.09
N ILE A 764 16.25 11.22 21.01
CA ILE A 764 16.89 11.25 19.69
C ILE A 764 17.04 12.70 19.21
N VAL A 765 15.95 13.49 19.21
CA VAL A 765 15.99 14.86 18.72
C VAL A 765 16.90 15.75 19.62
N LEU A 766 16.85 15.57 20.93
CA LEU A 766 17.76 16.29 21.85
C LEU A 766 19.23 15.94 21.57
N VAL A 767 19.56 14.67 21.44
CA VAL A 767 20.93 14.20 21.17
C VAL A 767 21.42 14.76 19.82
N VAL A 768 20.62 14.69 18.78
CA VAL A 768 20.95 15.22 17.45
C VAL A 768 21.20 16.74 17.53
N ASN A 769 20.33 17.49 18.19
CA ASN A 769 20.47 18.94 18.35
C ASN A 769 21.73 19.30 19.13
N VAL A 770 21.99 18.62 20.23
CA VAL A 770 23.17 18.85 21.09
C VAL A 770 24.46 18.48 20.38
N LEU A 771 24.52 17.34 19.69
CA LEU A 771 25.70 16.92 18.91
C LEU A 771 26.00 17.92 17.79
N THR A 772 24.97 18.33 17.05
CA THR A 772 25.14 19.33 15.97
C THR A 772 25.69 20.64 16.49
N ALA A 773 25.14 21.13 17.60
CA ALA A 773 25.59 22.37 18.23
C ALA A 773 27.00 22.24 18.85
N ALA A 774 27.32 21.09 19.45
CA ALA A 774 28.63 20.83 20.05
C ALA A 774 29.73 20.80 19.00
N ILE A 775 29.53 20.11 17.87
CA ILE A 775 30.53 20.06 16.77
C ILE A 775 30.85 21.48 16.26
N GLN A 776 29.82 22.31 16.05
CA GLN A 776 30.02 23.67 15.54
C GLN A 776 30.61 24.62 16.56
N SER A 777 30.18 24.53 17.80
CA SER A 777 30.72 25.32 18.88
C SER A 777 32.21 25.00 19.10
N TRP A 778 32.56 23.71 19.06
CA TRP A 778 33.95 23.27 19.18
C TRP A 778 34.84 23.78 18.02
N ARG A 779 34.36 23.65 16.76
CA ARG A 779 35.06 24.19 15.58
C ARG A 779 35.30 25.67 15.71
N ALA A 780 34.32 26.46 16.13
CA ALA A 780 34.43 27.88 16.30
C ALA A 780 35.37 28.28 17.47
N ALA A 781 35.34 27.53 18.54
CA ALA A 781 36.21 27.79 19.68
C ALA A 781 37.68 27.38 19.46
N THR A 782 37.96 26.49 18.48
CA THR A 782 39.32 26.07 18.08
C THR A 782 39.92 26.96 17.00
N GLU A 783 39.16 27.85 16.34
CA GLU A 783 39.70 28.80 15.37
C GLU A 783 40.69 29.78 16.04
N ASN A 784 41.76 30.14 15.30
CA ASN A 784 42.79 31.04 15.78
C ASN A 784 42.20 32.45 16.09
N PRO A 785 42.27 32.95 17.33
CA PRO A 785 41.71 34.24 17.73
C PRO A 785 42.26 35.43 16.93
N VAL A 786 43.53 35.38 16.46
CA VAL A 786 44.18 36.43 15.69
C VAL A 786 43.50 36.66 14.35
N ASN A 787 43.09 35.58 13.65
CA ASN A 787 42.37 35.67 12.38
C ASN A 787 40.98 36.26 12.55
N SER A 788 40.34 36.06 13.73
CA SER A 788 39.00 36.55 14.04
C SER A 788 38.96 38.03 14.43
N ILE A 789 40.09 38.60 14.84
CA ILE A 789 40.24 40.02 15.21
C ILE A 789 40.74 40.86 14.01
N LYS A 790 41.51 40.28 13.08
CA LYS A 790 42.18 40.96 11.96
C LYS A 790 41.30 41.09 10.68
N ASN A 791 40.24 40.31 10.54
CA ASN A 791 39.39 40.34 9.34
C ASN A 791 38.19 41.29 9.53
N GLU A 792 38.42 42.57 9.56
CA GLU A 792 37.44 43.64 9.25
C GLU A 792 37.70 44.30 7.92
#